data_04555625f5f5c5324597ba7fd06c7b4a
#
_entry.id   04555625f5f5c5324597ba7fd06c7b4a
#
_cell.length_a   1.000
_cell.length_b   1.000
_cell.length_c   1.000
_cell.angle_alpha   90.00
_cell.angle_beta   90.00
_cell.angle_gamma   90.00
#
_symmetry.space_group_name_H-M   'P 1'
#
loop_
_entity.id
_entity.type
_entity.pdbx_description
1 polymer ?
#
loop_
_entity_poly.entity_id
_entity_poly.type
_entity_poly.pdbx_seq_one_letter_code
_entity_poly.pdbx_strand_id
1 'polypeptide(L)'
;MGTSGFTEHRTAVGVVGGLLGLVAVSVVAGLLVTAAVTPVVALSGLGAANTITVFENLPGYLDIEPLSQKSDIYATQNDGTPVLLASFYDQNRIEVGWDEISPYARDAVVASEDPRFYEHGGVDAQGTLRAAVTTAVGGVTQGGSSITQQYVKNVRVQKCELESDERLRRQCYNAVTATTPDRKIKEMRLAIGVEKKFPKNAILRQYLNITGFGGTVYGIEAAANYYYGTTAAALTLPQAASLVAILNNPAKFRLDNPGSATNGEAGGYAVNKARRDYILREMVRYEKITAAEYRAAVDSPIQPAIQEPSTGCQTAGGSAYFCDYVTYLLRNDPVFGEDDQTRLQNFRRGGYDVYTSLDLDLQLAAEATMAVNVPMEYPGWDVGSVITSVQVGTGRVLAMTQNKRYSQDPTVQATSASYTGVNYNTDYAEGGSSGFQPGSTYKVFTLAEWLKTGHRLDERVDSARKANWGTFNDSCRGPQNYDSQNWNPRNDAGESGGNYSALESTLGSINTGFIGMAKKLDLCGIRQTAEAFGVHRADGDPLMQTAAAVIGTNEVAPLTMAVAFAGIANRGVTCSPIAIDRIVAADGDEVPVPTSNCVASVNPTVAAGVVFAMRRVMTDGTAQQSWGATAPRVPLIGKTGTTDGGKDTWMVGASSKVATVAAVVSVTGEARQRSISFASGPAATARHRMWPAVMSVANAKYGGDELPELGPAPVIVPATDSGNPDDSTDNSTNNSTDDSDD
;
A
#
# COMPACT_ATOMS: atom_id res chain seq x y z
N MET A 1 -19.32 57.07 -96.16
CA MET A 1 -18.58 58.26 -96.07
C MET A 1 -17.46 57.98 -95.08
N GLY A 2 -16.29 57.83 -95.53
CA GLY A 2 -15.00 57.87 -94.91
C GLY A 2 -14.74 57.06 -93.62
N THR A 3 -14.38 55.77 -93.71
CA THR A 3 -13.71 55.05 -92.67
C THR A 3 -12.19 55.09 -92.86
N SER A 4 -11.47 55.87 -91.99
CA SER A 4 -10.02 55.85 -91.99
C SER A 4 -9.51 54.74 -91.07
N GLY A 5 -8.89 53.71 -91.69
CA GLY A 5 -8.16 52.67 -90.89
C GLY A 5 -6.80 53.19 -90.50
N PHE A 6 -6.47 53.10 -89.17
CA PHE A 6 -5.16 53.29 -88.64
C PHE A 6 -4.39 51.94 -88.74
N THR A 7 -3.41 51.85 -89.59
CA THR A 7 -2.40 50.80 -89.54
C THR A 7 -1.27 51.27 -88.64
N GLU A 8 -1.15 50.68 -87.42
CA GLU A 8 0.03 50.83 -86.57
C GLU A 8 1.24 50.10 -87.21
N HIS A 9 2.18 50.83 -87.66
CA HIS A 9 3.53 50.30 -88.00
C HIS A 9 4.31 50.10 -86.67
N ARG A 10 4.40 48.82 -86.21
CA ARG A 10 5.32 48.47 -85.15
C ARG A 10 6.74 48.60 -85.69
N THR A 11 7.50 49.62 -85.19
CA THR A 11 8.90 49.78 -85.55
C THR A 11 9.75 48.69 -84.93
N ALA A 12 10.75 48.16 -85.62
CA ALA A 12 11.67 47.13 -85.14
C ALA A 12 12.30 47.43 -83.79
N VAL A 13 12.44 48.68 -83.40
CA VAL A 13 12.93 49.18 -82.10
C VAL A 13 11.93 48.83 -80.97
N GLY A 14 10.62 48.87 -81.22
CA GLY A 14 9.63 48.53 -80.22
C GLY A 14 9.58 46.99 -79.91
N VAL A 15 9.81 46.18 -80.94
CA VAL A 15 9.87 44.71 -80.76
C VAL A 15 11.15 44.31 -79.99
N VAL A 16 12.29 44.89 -80.32
CA VAL A 16 13.55 44.64 -79.57
C VAL A 16 13.50 45.18 -78.15
N GLY A 17 12.88 46.32 -77.93
CA GLY A 17 12.67 46.84 -76.52
C GLY A 17 11.74 45.95 -75.72
N GLY A 18 10.67 45.38 -76.34
CA GLY A 18 9.77 44.46 -75.66
C GLY A 18 10.44 43.12 -75.38
N LEU A 19 11.29 42.60 -76.22
CA LEU A 19 12.09 41.41 -75.96
C LEU A 19 13.14 41.59 -74.88
N LEU A 20 13.85 42.72 -74.92
CA LEU A 20 14.81 43.10 -73.83
C LEU A 20 14.08 43.28 -72.46
N GLY A 21 12.90 43.90 -72.47
CA GLY A 21 12.05 44.02 -71.29
C GLY A 21 11.61 42.63 -70.75
N LEU A 22 11.22 41.72 -71.63
CA LEU A 22 10.85 40.36 -71.25
C LEU A 22 12.03 39.58 -70.69
N VAL A 23 13.23 39.70 -71.28
CA VAL A 23 14.45 39.09 -70.76
C VAL A 23 14.82 39.69 -69.40
N ALA A 24 14.76 41.02 -69.24
CA ALA A 24 15.06 41.67 -67.97
C ALA A 24 14.07 41.24 -66.88
N VAL A 25 12.76 41.17 -67.14
CA VAL A 25 11.76 40.68 -66.21
C VAL A 25 11.97 39.19 -65.88
N SER A 26 12.35 38.36 -66.89
CA SER A 26 12.68 36.97 -66.64
C SER A 26 13.92 36.77 -65.81
N VAL A 27 14.96 37.58 -65.98
CA VAL A 27 16.17 37.57 -65.16
C VAL A 27 15.86 38.03 -63.72
N VAL A 28 15.08 39.10 -63.56
CA VAL A 28 14.65 39.57 -62.22
C VAL A 28 13.76 38.53 -61.54
N ALA A 29 12.80 37.93 -62.24
CA ALA A 29 11.96 36.86 -61.71
C ALA A 29 12.80 35.63 -61.35
N GLY A 30 13.78 35.25 -62.21
CA GLY A 30 14.72 34.16 -61.93
C GLY A 30 15.59 34.46 -60.70
N LEU A 31 16.10 35.68 -60.55
CA LEU A 31 16.86 36.10 -59.35
C LEU A 31 16.02 36.15 -58.09
N LEU A 32 14.75 36.58 -58.17
CA LEU A 32 13.83 36.58 -57.03
C LEU A 32 13.46 35.15 -56.61
N VAL A 33 13.21 34.27 -57.58
CA VAL A 33 12.97 32.85 -57.31
C VAL A 33 14.22 32.19 -56.71
N THR A 34 15.39 32.48 -57.23
CA THR A 34 16.66 31.99 -56.69
C THR A 34 16.92 32.54 -55.31
N ALA A 35 16.70 33.84 -55.06
CA ALA A 35 16.86 34.45 -53.72
C ALA A 35 15.85 33.91 -52.71
N ALA A 36 14.65 33.51 -53.13
CA ALA A 36 13.64 32.88 -52.25
C ALA A 36 13.92 31.42 -51.99
N VAL A 37 14.48 30.70 -52.97
CA VAL A 37 14.71 29.24 -52.87
C VAL A 37 16.10 28.89 -52.33
N THR A 38 17.13 29.70 -52.66
CA THR A 38 18.51 29.42 -52.19
C THR A 38 18.67 29.38 -50.66
N PRO A 39 18.05 30.24 -49.83
CA PRO A 39 18.13 30.12 -48.39
C PRO A 39 17.44 28.85 -47.87
N VAL A 40 16.34 28.45 -48.49
CA VAL A 40 15.61 27.21 -48.15
C VAL A 40 16.43 25.96 -48.56
N VAL A 41 17.09 25.98 -49.68
CA VAL A 41 17.98 24.88 -50.14
C VAL A 41 19.29 24.86 -49.34
N ALA A 42 19.85 26.01 -48.98
CA ALA A 42 21.07 26.11 -48.16
C ALA A 42 20.80 25.68 -46.72
N LEU A 43 19.66 26.08 -46.13
CA LEU A 43 19.20 25.61 -44.80
C LEU A 43 18.88 24.11 -44.83
N SER A 44 18.28 23.58 -45.94
CA SER A 44 18.06 22.15 -46.11
C SER A 44 19.38 21.41 -46.32
N GLY A 45 20.37 21.97 -46.98
CA GLY A 45 21.68 21.29 -47.21
C GLY A 45 22.53 21.18 -45.95
N LEU A 46 22.53 22.20 -45.07
CA LEU A 46 23.18 22.14 -43.75
C LEU A 46 22.39 21.24 -42.77
N GLY A 47 21.08 21.20 -42.89
CA GLY A 47 20.23 20.26 -42.12
C GLY A 47 20.35 18.82 -42.58
N ALA A 48 20.55 18.58 -43.90
CA ALA A 48 20.60 17.23 -44.48
C ALA A 48 21.81 16.40 -44.00
N ALA A 49 22.98 17.02 -43.84
CA ALA A 49 24.18 16.32 -43.33
C ALA A 49 24.01 15.87 -41.87
N ASN A 50 23.40 16.69 -41.00
CA ASN A 50 23.07 16.31 -39.64
C ASN A 50 21.84 15.40 -39.57
N THR A 51 20.93 15.49 -40.53
CA THR A 51 19.72 14.67 -40.61
C THR A 51 20.06 13.25 -41.02
N ILE A 52 21.01 13.03 -41.94
CA ILE A 52 21.45 11.69 -42.40
C ILE A 52 22.09 10.94 -41.22
N THR A 53 22.97 11.56 -40.44
CA THR A 53 23.60 10.95 -39.26
C THR A 53 22.59 10.64 -38.13
N VAL A 54 21.56 11.47 -37.98
CA VAL A 54 20.44 11.23 -37.04
C VAL A 54 19.56 10.08 -37.55
N PHE A 55 19.35 9.97 -38.87
CA PHE A 55 18.59 8.87 -39.48
C PHE A 55 19.33 7.52 -39.39
N GLU A 56 20.66 7.51 -39.45
CA GLU A 56 21.46 6.28 -39.38
C GLU A 56 21.63 5.75 -37.94
N ASN A 57 21.64 6.61 -36.94
CA ASN A 57 21.92 6.25 -35.56
C ASN A 57 20.68 6.03 -34.67
N LEU A 58 19.45 6.06 -35.19
CA LEU A 58 18.25 5.77 -34.41
C LEU A 58 17.87 4.29 -34.53
N PRO A 59 17.53 3.62 -33.43
CA PRO A 59 16.93 2.29 -33.50
C PRO A 59 15.69 2.35 -34.39
N GLY A 60 15.55 1.37 -35.26
CA GLY A 60 14.47 1.30 -36.27
C GLY A 60 13.08 1.07 -35.68
N TYR A 61 12.98 0.84 -34.39
CA TYR A 61 11.75 0.54 -33.67
C TYR A 61 11.64 1.35 -32.37
N LEU A 62 10.42 1.82 -32.06
CA LEU A 62 10.07 2.36 -30.77
C LEU A 62 9.93 1.18 -29.80
N ASP A 63 10.71 1.19 -28.76
CA ASP A 63 10.53 0.29 -27.63
C ASP A 63 9.36 0.80 -26.78
N ILE A 64 8.29 0.02 -26.73
CA ILE A 64 7.06 0.35 -26.02
C ILE A 64 7.06 -0.50 -24.77
N GLU A 65 7.41 0.13 -23.66
CA GLU A 65 7.32 -0.47 -22.33
C GLU A 65 5.86 -0.50 -21.85
N PRO A 66 5.48 -1.42 -20.96
CA PRO A 66 4.16 -1.39 -20.34
C PRO A 66 3.89 -0.03 -19.69
N LEU A 67 2.65 0.44 -19.83
CA LEU A 67 2.26 1.72 -19.25
C LEU A 67 2.15 1.58 -17.72
N SER A 68 2.52 2.64 -16.99
CA SER A 68 2.27 2.69 -15.54
C SER A 68 0.77 2.65 -15.28
N GLN A 69 0.33 1.72 -14.44
CA GLN A 69 -1.05 1.56 -13.99
C GLN A 69 -1.14 1.73 -12.47
N LYS A 70 -2.31 2.05 -11.97
CA LYS A 70 -2.55 2.12 -10.53
C LYS A 70 -2.54 0.71 -9.93
N SER A 71 -2.04 0.60 -8.70
CA SER A 71 -2.17 -0.60 -7.89
C SER A 71 -3.20 -0.40 -6.80
N ASP A 72 -3.99 -1.43 -6.53
CA ASP A 72 -5.11 -1.40 -5.63
C ASP A 72 -4.92 -2.40 -4.48
N ILE A 73 -5.30 -2.02 -3.25
CA ILE A 73 -5.32 -2.89 -2.08
C ILE A 73 -6.76 -3.18 -1.73
N TYR A 74 -7.08 -4.47 -1.61
CA TYR A 74 -8.43 -4.96 -1.32
C TYR A 74 -8.48 -5.76 -0.02
N ALA A 75 -9.60 -5.62 0.71
CA ALA A 75 -10.07 -6.62 1.66
C ALA A 75 -11.14 -7.48 1.00
N THR A 76 -11.40 -8.67 1.57
CA THR A 76 -12.38 -9.58 1.02
C THR A 76 -13.58 -9.73 1.97
N GLN A 77 -14.80 -9.58 1.45
CA GLN A 77 -16.03 -9.88 2.18
C GLN A 77 -16.24 -11.39 2.34
N ASN A 78 -17.20 -11.78 3.19
CA ASN A 78 -17.53 -13.19 3.45
C ASN A 78 -17.99 -13.96 2.20
N ASP A 79 -18.57 -13.27 1.24
CA ASP A 79 -19.00 -13.85 -0.04
C ASP A 79 -17.89 -13.91 -1.09
N GLY A 80 -16.66 -13.52 -0.73
CA GLY A 80 -15.52 -13.46 -1.62
C GLY A 80 -15.41 -12.16 -2.45
N THR A 81 -16.35 -11.22 -2.28
CA THR A 81 -16.32 -9.95 -3.02
C THR A 81 -15.17 -9.06 -2.53
N PRO A 82 -14.28 -8.58 -3.41
CA PRO A 82 -13.22 -7.66 -3.04
C PRO A 82 -13.79 -6.25 -2.76
N VAL A 83 -13.31 -5.63 -1.69
CA VAL A 83 -13.63 -4.24 -1.32
C VAL A 83 -12.34 -3.43 -1.37
N LEU A 84 -12.34 -2.38 -2.19
CA LEU A 84 -11.20 -1.49 -2.32
C LEU A 84 -10.95 -0.73 -1.01
N LEU A 85 -9.74 -0.86 -0.46
CA LEU A 85 -9.27 -0.11 0.69
C LEU A 85 -8.54 1.16 0.27
N ALA A 86 -7.60 1.03 -0.68
CA ALA A 86 -6.78 2.15 -1.14
C ALA A 86 -6.21 1.87 -2.53
N SER A 87 -5.95 2.94 -3.29
CA SER A 87 -5.21 2.90 -4.56
C SER A 87 -3.88 3.63 -4.41
N PHE A 88 -2.88 3.16 -5.15
CA PHE A 88 -1.54 3.74 -5.19
C PHE A 88 -1.12 3.92 -6.65
N TYR A 89 -0.72 5.13 -7.03
CA TYR A 89 -0.29 5.43 -8.39
C TYR A 89 0.56 6.70 -8.45
N ASP A 90 1.44 6.75 -9.44
CA ASP A 90 2.03 7.99 -9.93
C ASP A 90 1.16 8.58 -11.04
N GLN A 91 0.52 7.70 -11.83
CA GLN A 91 -0.43 8.02 -12.89
C GLN A 91 -1.69 7.18 -12.68
N ASN A 92 -2.82 7.85 -12.44
CA ASN A 92 -4.13 7.19 -12.41
C ASN A 92 -4.48 6.75 -13.82
N ARG A 93 -4.20 5.49 -14.15
CA ARG A 93 -4.46 4.88 -15.46
C ARG A 93 -5.06 3.50 -15.30
N ILE A 94 -6.05 3.25 -16.14
CA ILE A 94 -6.66 1.94 -16.35
C ILE A 94 -6.61 1.70 -17.85
N GLU A 95 -5.87 0.68 -18.29
CA GLU A 95 -5.84 0.31 -19.70
C GLU A 95 -7.10 -0.46 -20.09
N VAL A 96 -7.62 -0.16 -21.26
CA VAL A 96 -8.83 -0.79 -21.80
C VAL A 96 -8.62 -1.31 -23.23
N GLY A 97 -9.39 -2.35 -23.58
CA GLY A 97 -9.45 -2.91 -24.89
C GLY A 97 -10.15 -2.00 -25.90
N TRP A 98 -10.08 -2.37 -27.19
CA TRP A 98 -10.72 -1.60 -28.26
C TRP A 98 -12.22 -1.48 -28.08
N ASP A 99 -12.90 -2.57 -27.72
CA ASP A 99 -14.36 -2.64 -27.59
C ASP A 99 -14.86 -2.00 -26.30
N GLU A 100 -13.95 -1.73 -25.35
CA GLU A 100 -14.22 -1.01 -24.10
C GLU A 100 -14.09 0.51 -24.25
N ILE A 101 -13.84 1.03 -25.45
CA ILE A 101 -13.81 2.46 -25.74
C ILE A 101 -15.02 2.84 -26.58
N SER A 102 -15.82 3.80 -26.14
CA SER A 102 -16.96 4.32 -26.87
C SER A 102 -16.59 4.68 -28.33
N PRO A 103 -17.38 4.29 -29.32
CA PRO A 103 -17.20 4.75 -30.70
C PRO A 103 -17.13 6.28 -30.81
N TYR A 104 -17.91 6.99 -30.00
CA TYR A 104 -17.89 8.46 -29.96
C TYR A 104 -16.54 9.03 -29.54
N ALA A 105 -15.84 8.41 -28.60
CA ALA A 105 -14.51 8.86 -28.18
C ALA A 105 -13.46 8.61 -29.28
N ARG A 106 -13.50 7.44 -29.92
CA ARG A 106 -12.59 7.09 -31.04
C ARG A 106 -12.80 8.05 -32.21
N ASP A 107 -14.05 8.27 -32.62
CA ASP A 107 -14.38 9.13 -33.75
C ASP A 107 -14.14 10.62 -33.46
N ALA A 108 -14.35 11.09 -32.21
CA ALA A 108 -14.04 12.45 -31.81
C ALA A 108 -12.54 12.76 -31.91
N VAL A 109 -11.68 11.84 -31.49
CA VAL A 109 -10.21 11.98 -31.62
C VAL A 109 -9.82 12.02 -33.09
N VAL A 110 -10.29 11.07 -33.89
CA VAL A 110 -9.96 11.02 -35.35
C VAL A 110 -10.44 12.29 -36.03
N ALA A 111 -11.69 12.69 -35.85
CA ALA A 111 -12.25 13.86 -36.52
C ALA A 111 -11.55 15.17 -36.13
N SER A 112 -11.05 15.30 -34.90
CA SER A 112 -10.49 16.57 -34.41
C SER A 112 -8.97 16.67 -34.48
N GLU A 113 -8.25 15.55 -34.33
CA GLU A 113 -6.79 15.54 -34.27
C GLU A 113 -6.16 15.07 -35.61
N ASP A 114 -6.78 14.10 -36.30
CA ASP A 114 -6.23 13.51 -37.53
C ASP A 114 -7.35 12.93 -38.41
N PRO A 115 -8.12 13.76 -39.14
CA PRO A 115 -9.29 13.30 -39.89
C PRO A 115 -8.99 12.26 -40.96
N ARG A 116 -7.76 12.17 -41.43
CA ARG A 116 -7.31 11.20 -42.44
C ARG A 116 -6.47 10.08 -41.85
N PHE A 117 -6.56 9.87 -40.56
CA PHE A 117 -5.77 8.87 -39.83
C PHE A 117 -5.74 7.50 -40.48
N TYR A 118 -6.85 7.05 -41.03
CA TYR A 118 -6.97 5.75 -41.71
C TYR A 118 -6.48 5.75 -43.17
N GLU A 119 -6.18 6.94 -43.73
CA GLU A 119 -5.81 7.08 -45.18
C GLU A 119 -4.30 7.24 -45.39
N HIS A 120 -3.56 7.72 -44.40
CA HIS A 120 -2.12 7.95 -44.51
C HIS A 120 -1.33 7.00 -43.59
N GLY A 121 0.00 6.97 -43.72
CA GLY A 121 0.92 6.25 -42.85
C GLY A 121 1.26 7.05 -41.57
N GLY A 122 2.46 6.83 -41.00
CA GLY A 122 2.92 7.50 -39.78
C GLY A 122 2.94 9.04 -39.84
N VAL A 123 2.98 9.59 -41.08
CA VAL A 123 3.03 11.05 -41.35
C VAL A 123 1.97 11.42 -42.35
N ASP A 124 1.13 12.41 -42.03
CA ASP A 124 0.24 13.07 -42.97
C ASP A 124 1.00 14.14 -43.77
N ALA A 125 1.53 13.82 -44.94
CA ALA A 125 2.29 14.74 -45.76
C ALA A 125 1.45 15.95 -46.21
N GLN A 126 0.18 15.77 -46.55
CA GLN A 126 -0.71 16.88 -46.99
C GLN A 126 -1.09 17.77 -45.79
N GLY A 127 -1.39 17.22 -44.62
CA GLY A 127 -1.66 17.97 -43.39
C GLY A 127 -0.43 18.76 -42.92
N THR A 128 0.75 18.13 -43.02
CA THR A 128 2.03 18.78 -42.64
C THR A 128 2.34 19.95 -43.57
N LEU A 129 2.16 19.78 -44.89
CA LEU A 129 2.39 20.86 -45.86
C LEU A 129 1.37 22.01 -45.68
N ARG A 130 0.10 21.70 -45.47
CA ARG A 130 -0.94 22.69 -45.20
C ARG A 130 -0.61 23.49 -43.92
N ALA A 131 -0.23 22.83 -42.82
CA ALA A 131 0.15 23.47 -41.57
C ALA A 131 1.38 24.39 -41.75
N ALA A 132 2.39 23.96 -42.53
CA ALA A 132 3.59 24.74 -42.84
C ALA A 132 3.22 26.01 -43.62
N VAL A 133 2.40 25.89 -44.65
CA VAL A 133 1.94 27.03 -45.44
C VAL A 133 1.10 28.00 -44.63
N THR A 134 0.16 27.53 -43.82
CA THR A 134 -0.69 28.36 -42.95
C THR A 134 0.15 29.13 -41.94
N THR A 135 1.15 28.49 -41.34
CA THR A 135 2.07 29.13 -40.39
C THR A 135 2.95 30.18 -41.10
N ALA A 136 3.43 29.90 -42.31
CA ALA A 136 4.26 30.84 -43.07
C ALA A 136 3.50 32.08 -43.52
N VAL A 137 2.19 32.03 -43.73
CA VAL A 137 1.34 33.19 -44.14
C VAL A 137 0.74 33.92 -42.94
N GLY A 138 1.21 33.68 -41.69
CA GLY A 138 0.77 34.38 -40.47
C GLY A 138 -0.59 33.93 -39.96
N GLY A 139 -1.10 32.77 -40.37
CA GLY A 139 -2.32 32.15 -39.84
C GLY A 139 -2.13 31.51 -38.46
N VAL A 140 -3.23 31.21 -37.79
CA VAL A 140 -3.22 30.46 -36.51
C VAL A 140 -2.53 29.11 -36.73
N THR A 141 -1.54 28.78 -35.87
CA THR A 141 -0.81 27.52 -35.91
C THR A 141 -1.79 26.34 -35.84
N GLN A 142 -2.05 25.67 -36.94
CA GLN A 142 -2.84 24.43 -36.96
C GLN A 142 -1.92 23.25 -36.63
N GLY A 143 -2.40 22.34 -35.79
CA GLY A 143 -1.71 21.09 -35.45
C GLY A 143 -1.49 20.24 -36.70
N GLY A 144 -0.24 20.06 -37.13
CA GLY A 144 0.12 19.21 -38.26
C GLY A 144 0.69 17.87 -37.87
N SER A 145 0.49 17.41 -36.64
CA SER A 145 0.98 16.12 -36.14
C SER A 145 -0.11 15.07 -36.24
N SER A 146 0.19 13.90 -36.84
CA SER A 146 -0.72 12.76 -36.84
C SER A 146 -0.91 12.18 -35.43
N ILE A 147 -1.99 11.42 -35.22
CA ILE A 147 -2.24 10.66 -33.98
C ILE A 147 -1.03 9.77 -33.66
N THR A 148 -0.45 9.10 -34.66
CA THR A 148 0.73 8.26 -34.47
C THR A 148 1.96 9.04 -34.01
N GLN A 149 2.17 10.27 -34.47
CA GLN A 149 3.25 11.14 -33.98
C GLN A 149 3.01 11.59 -32.53
N GLN A 150 1.75 11.88 -32.18
CA GLN A 150 1.39 12.22 -30.79
C GLN A 150 1.58 11.01 -29.87
N TYR A 151 1.20 9.82 -30.31
CA TYR A 151 1.45 8.57 -29.59
C TYR A 151 2.95 8.36 -29.34
N VAL A 152 3.79 8.46 -30.36
CA VAL A 152 5.26 8.36 -30.23
C VAL A 152 5.81 9.38 -29.23
N LYS A 153 5.34 10.62 -29.29
CA LYS A 153 5.75 11.65 -28.31
C LYS A 153 5.37 11.22 -26.89
N ASN A 154 4.15 10.74 -26.68
CA ASN A 154 3.68 10.32 -25.36
C ASN A 154 4.46 9.11 -24.83
N VAL A 155 4.76 8.09 -25.64
CA VAL A 155 5.62 6.95 -25.26
C VAL A 155 7.00 7.45 -24.79
N ARG A 156 7.60 8.41 -25.52
CA ARG A 156 8.89 8.97 -25.12
C ARG A 156 8.82 9.80 -23.83
N VAL A 157 7.71 10.51 -23.61
CA VAL A 157 7.46 11.21 -22.33
C VAL A 157 7.36 10.19 -21.19
N GLN A 158 6.57 9.12 -21.37
CA GLN A 158 6.46 8.05 -20.38
C GLN A 158 7.82 7.43 -20.03
N LYS A 159 8.67 7.20 -21.02
CA LYS A 159 10.04 6.72 -20.78
C LYS A 159 10.88 7.68 -19.93
N CYS A 160 10.71 8.99 -20.12
CA CYS A 160 11.38 9.98 -19.27
C CYS A 160 10.85 9.96 -17.82
N GLU A 161 9.57 9.68 -17.63
CA GLU A 161 8.96 9.62 -16.29
C GLU A 161 9.39 8.39 -15.47
N LEU A 162 9.93 7.35 -16.13
CA LEU A 162 10.54 6.20 -15.46
C LEU A 162 11.89 6.52 -14.82
N GLU A 163 12.54 7.62 -15.23
CA GLU A 163 13.83 8.04 -14.68
C GLU A 163 13.69 8.46 -13.20
N SER A 164 14.46 7.84 -12.33
CA SER A 164 14.42 8.07 -10.88
C SER A 164 15.05 9.40 -10.46
N ASP A 165 16.12 9.83 -11.16
CA ASP A 165 16.76 11.14 -10.90
C ASP A 165 15.90 12.28 -11.47
N GLU A 166 15.37 13.13 -10.59
CA GLU A 166 14.50 14.26 -10.97
C GLU A 166 15.14 15.20 -11.99
N ARG A 167 16.44 15.44 -11.89
CA ARG A 167 17.17 16.30 -12.82
C ARG A 167 17.27 15.65 -14.19
N LEU A 168 17.60 14.37 -14.28
CA LEU A 168 17.66 13.61 -15.52
C LEU A 168 16.27 13.47 -16.14
N ARG A 169 15.25 13.16 -15.33
CA ARG A 169 13.84 13.13 -15.74
C ARG A 169 13.42 14.45 -16.39
N ARG A 170 13.72 15.59 -15.75
CA ARG A 170 13.41 16.92 -16.28
C ARG A 170 14.17 17.24 -17.56
N GLN A 171 15.44 16.86 -17.65
CA GLN A 171 16.25 17.00 -18.88
C GLN A 171 15.69 16.16 -20.04
N CYS A 172 15.35 14.89 -19.78
CA CYS A 172 14.71 14.01 -20.74
C CYS A 172 13.37 14.60 -21.22
N TYR A 173 12.49 15.01 -20.32
CA TYR A 173 11.20 15.63 -20.62
C TYR A 173 11.35 16.86 -21.54
N ASN A 174 12.26 17.78 -21.18
CA ASN A 174 12.54 18.97 -21.98
C ASN A 174 13.05 18.62 -23.38
N ALA A 175 13.89 17.60 -23.51
CA ALA A 175 14.41 17.16 -24.81
C ALA A 175 13.32 16.55 -25.70
N VAL A 176 12.39 15.76 -25.14
CA VAL A 176 11.32 15.11 -25.92
C VAL A 176 10.13 16.01 -26.20
N THR A 177 9.98 17.13 -25.46
CA THR A 177 8.90 18.11 -25.67
C THR A 177 9.35 19.39 -26.38
N ALA A 178 10.68 19.58 -26.61
CA ALA A 178 11.25 20.75 -27.28
C ALA A 178 10.61 21.03 -28.66
N THR A 179 10.42 22.30 -28.99
CA THR A 179 9.87 22.73 -30.28
C THR A 179 10.98 22.88 -31.34
N THR A 180 11.72 21.78 -31.62
CA THR A 180 12.83 21.77 -32.59
C THR A 180 12.52 20.92 -33.81
N PRO A 181 13.01 21.30 -35.02
CA PRO A 181 12.87 20.47 -36.25
C PRO A 181 13.44 19.07 -36.06
N ASP A 182 14.59 18.93 -35.41
CA ASP A 182 15.26 17.66 -35.19
C ASP A 182 14.39 16.69 -34.39
N ARG A 183 13.81 17.15 -33.28
CA ARG A 183 12.84 16.38 -32.51
C ARG A 183 11.67 15.91 -33.39
N LYS A 184 11.12 16.81 -34.22
CA LYS A 184 9.97 16.51 -35.08
C LYS A 184 10.28 15.46 -36.11
N ILE A 185 11.48 15.52 -36.72
CA ILE A 185 11.95 14.51 -37.69
C ILE A 185 12.11 13.14 -37.00
N LYS A 186 12.64 13.11 -35.77
CA LYS A 186 12.72 11.89 -34.96
C LYS A 186 11.34 11.28 -34.71
N GLU A 187 10.36 12.10 -34.32
CA GLU A 187 8.97 11.62 -34.16
C GLU A 187 8.37 11.06 -35.45
N MET A 188 8.54 11.76 -36.56
CA MET A 188 8.05 11.29 -37.89
C MET A 188 8.63 9.91 -38.27
N ARG A 189 9.93 9.71 -38.06
CA ARG A 189 10.59 8.44 -38.36
C ARG A 189 10.06 7.31 -37.46
N LEU A 190 9.94 7.55 -36.18
CA LEU A 190 9.39 6.57 -35.23
C LEU A 190 7.93 6.27 -35.53
N ALA A 191 7.13 7.27 -35.90
CA ALA A 191 5.73 7.08 -36.30
C ALA A 191 5.59 6.17 -37.54
N ILE A 192 6.48 6.31 -38.55
CA ILE A 192 6.51 5.40 -39.67
C ILE A 192 6.85 3.96 -39.25
N GLY A 193 7.76 3.80 -38.26
CA GLY A 193 8.10 2.49 -37.70
C GLY A 193 6.92 1.84 -36.97
N VAL A 194 6.19 2.60 -36.17
CA VAL A 194 5.00 2.15 -35.46
C VAL A 194 3.90 1.69 -36.41
N GLU A 195 3.62 2.46 -37.47
CA GLU A 195 2.60 2.13 -38.48
C GLU A 195 2.94 0.87 -39.28
N LYS A 196 4.23 0.53 -39.41
CA LYS A 196 4.65 -0.75 -40.05
C LYS A 196 4.41 -1.96 -39.14
N LYS A 197 4.39 -1.76 -37.84
CA LYS A 197 4.30 -2.85 -36.86
C LYS A 197 2.87 -3.04 -36.33
N PHE A 198 2.09 -2.00 -36.21
CA PHE A 198 0.80 -2.03 -35.55
C PHE A 198 -0.32 -1.54 -36.49
N PRO A 199 -1.51 -2.18 -36.47
CA PRO A 199 -2.67 -1.70 -37.21
C PRO A 199 -3.23 -0.42 -36.57
N LYS A 200 -3.91 0.40 -37.37
CA LYS A 200 -4.48 1.70 -36.98
C LYS A 200 -5.31 1.66 -35.71
N ASN A 201 -6.19 0.67 -35.55
CA ASN A 201 -7.02 0.53 -34.35
C ASN A 201 -6.20 0.26 -33.10
N ALA A 202 -5.11 -0.50 -33.19
CA ALA A 202 -4.20 -0.71 -32.07
C ALA A 202 -3.46 0.58 -31.70
N ILE A 203 -3.04 1.38 -32.69
CA ILE A 203 -2.38 2.68 -32.45
C ILE A 203 -3.36 3.65 -31.78
N LEU A 204 -4.60 3.77 -32.26
CA LEU A 204 -5.60 4.66 -31.68
C LEU A 204 -5.99 4.23 -30.25
N ARG A 205 -6.16 2.93 -30.00
CA ARG A 205 -6.38 2.40 -28.66
C ARG A 205 -5.22 2.76 -27.72
N GLN A 206 -4.00 2.51 -28.13
CA GLN A 206 -2.80 2.83 -27.35
C GLN A 206 -2.66 4.34 -27.08
N TYR A 207 -2.99 5.17 -28.09
CA TYR A 207 -3.02 6.62 -27.94
C TYR A 207 -4.01 7.06 -26.85
N LEU A 208 -5.23 6.50 -26.88
CA LEU A 208 -6.27 6.81 -25.89
C LEU A 208 -5.93 6.30 -24.49
N ASN A 209 -5.16 5.22 -24.37
CA ASN A 209 -4.69 4.69 -23.08
C ASN A 209 -3.49 5.46 -22.51
N ILE A 210 -2.65 6.08 -23.36
CA ILE A 210 -1.43 6.75 -22.87
C ILE A 210 -1.62 8.25 -22.61
N THR A 211 -2.61 8.88 -23.23
CA THR A 211 -2.74 10.35 -23.23
C THR A 211 -3.19 10.89 -21.89
N GLY A 212 -2.61 12.03 -21.46
CA GLY A 212 -2.97 12.71 -20.23
C GLY A 212 -4.22 13.58 -20.38
N PHE A 213 -5.14 13.50 -19.42
CA PHE A 213 -6.38 14.28 -19.33
C PHE A 213 -6.35 15.37 -18.24
N GLY A 214 -5.15 15.67 -17.69
CA GLY A 214 -4.95 16.69 -16.67
C GLY A 214 -4.62 16.10 -15.29
N GLY A 215 -3.77 16.81 -14.54
CA GLY A 215 -3.29 16.32 -13.25
C GLY A 215 -2.61 14.95 -13.38
N THR A 216 -3.03 14.02 -12.58
CA THR A 216 -2.55 12.61 -12.57
C THR A 216 -3.44 11.66 -13.40
N VAL A 217 -4.43 12.17 -14.14
CA VAL A 217 -5.39 11.36 -14.91
C VAL A 217 -4.84 11.05 -16.29
N TYR A 218 -4.58 9.78 -16.58
CA TYR A 218 -4.05 9.26 -17.83
C TYR A 218 -4.94 8.14 -18.39
N GLY A 219 -5.15 8.14 -19.71
CA GLY A 219 -6.01 7.18 -20.37
C GLY A 219 -7.49 7.52 -20.31
N ILE A 220 -8.22 7.07 -21.33
CA ILE A 220 -9.64 7.42 -21.54
C ILE A 220 -10.56 6.82 -20.47
N GLU A 221 -10.23 5.62 -19.95
CA GLU A 221 -11.04 4.98 -18.89
C GLU A 221 -10.91 5.74 -17.57
N ALA A 222 -9.68 6.03 -17.14
CA ALA A 222 -9.47 6.83 -15.93
C ALA A 222 -10.10 8.23 -16.06
N ALA A 223 -10.08 8.82 -17.26
CA ALA A 223 -10.73 10.10 -17.51
C ALA A 223 -12.26 10.01 -17.45
N ALA A 224 -12.87 8.97 -18.02
CA ALA A 224 -14.32 8.73 -17.93
C ALA A 224 -14.76 8.53 -16.48
N ASN A 225 -14.03 7.72 -15.73
CA ASN A 225 -14.28 7.49 -14.30
C ASN A 225 -14.15 8.80 -13.51
N TYR A 226 -13.03 9.52 -13.68
CA TYR A 226 -12.73 10.72 -12.91
C TYR A 226 -13.70 11.87 -13.19
N TYR A 227 -13.91 12.20 -14.47
CA TYR A 227 -14.69 13.37 -14.85
C TYR A 227 -16.20 13.13 -14.83
N TYR A 228 -16.67 11.90 -15.01
CA TYR A 228 -18.09 11.60 -15.21
C TYR A 228 -18.62 10.42 -14.39
N GLY A 229 -17.81 9.74 -13.60
CA GLY A 229 -18.24 8.57 -12.82
C GLY A 229 -18.78 7.44 -13.70
N THR A 230 -18.25 7.28 -14.91
CA THR A 230 -18.67 6.30 -15.90
C THR A 230 -17.49 5.59 -16.53
N THR A 231 -17.72 4.56 -17.34
CA THR A 231 -16.67 3.86 -18.09
C THR A 231 -16.41 4.50 -19.47
N ALA A 232 -15.25 4.27 -20.06
CA ALA A 232 -14.96 4.72 -21.43
C ALA A 232 -15.93 4.15 -22.46
N ALA A 233 -16.42 2.93 -22.26
CA ALA A 233 -17.44 2.31 -23.11
C ALA A 233 -18.80 3.02 -23.06
N ALA A 234 -19.18 3.53 -21.89
CA ALA A 234 -20.47 4.15 -21.63
C ALA A 234 -20.50 5.66 -21.87
N LEU A 235 -19.37 6.27 -22.30
CA LEU A 235 -19.33 7.70 -22.63
C LEU A 235 -20.37 8.07 -23.68
N THR A 236 -21.21 9.03 -23.35
CA THR A 236 -22.11 9.67 -24.31
C THR A 236 -21.35 10.57 -25.28
N LEU A 237 -21.96 10.89 -26.43
CA LEU A 237 -21.35 11.78 -27.43
C LEU A 237 -20.83 13.12 -26.85
N PRO A 238 -21.61 13.90 -26.05
CA PRO A 238 -21.12 15.16 -25.50
C PRO A 238 -20.01 14.95 -24.44
N GLN A 239 -20.06 13.87 -23.65
CA GLN A 239 -19.00 13.52 -22.70
C GLN A 239 -17.70 13.16 -23.40
N ALA A 240 -17.78 12.29 -24.42
CA ALA A 240 -16.62 11.89 -25.23
C ALA A 240 -15.94 13.10 -25.87
N ALA A 241 -16.73 13.96 -26.54
CA ALA A 241 -16.20 15.16 -27.18
C ALA A 241 -15.62 16.17 -26.16
N SER A 242 -16.18 16.25 -24.95
CA SER A 242 -15.68 17.09 -23.85
C SER A 242 -14.34 16.57 -23.29
N LEU A 243 -14.18 15.25 -23.13
CA LEU A 243 -12.89 14.66 -22.75
C LEU A 243 -11.84 14.85 -23.84
N VAL A 244 -12.18 14.61 -25.11
CA VAL A 244 -11.28 14.84 -26.24
C VAL A 244 -10.84 16.31 -26.34
N ALA A 245 -11.71 17.26 -25.93
CA ALA A 245 -11.31 18.67 -25.84
C ALA A 245 -10.13 18.90 -24.91
N ILE A 246 -10.02 18.14 -23.81
CA ILE A 246 -8.93 18.24 -22.82
C ILE A 246 -7.58 17.87 -23.45
N LEU A 247 -7.52 16.92 -24.39
CA LEU A 247 -6.28 16.45 -25.01
C LEU A 247 -5.48 17.57 -25.68
N ASN A 248 -6.16 18.57 -26.23
CA ASN A 248 -5.52 19.70 -26.89
C ASN A 248 -4.67 20.56 -25.96
N ASN A 249 -5.15 20.81 -24.75
CA ASN A 249 -4.43 21.51 -23.68
C ASN A 249 -5.07 21.17 -22.32
N PRO A 250 -4.57 20.13 -21.63
CA PRO A 250 -5.15 19.70 -20.37
C PRO A 250 -5.26 20.78 -19.31
N ALA A 251 -4.23 21.64 -19.17
CA ALA A 251 -4.25 22.72 -18.19
C ALA A 251 -5.38 23.73 -18.41
N LYS A 252 -5.77 23.94 -19.69
CA LYS A 252 -6.78 24.92 -20.09
C LYS A 252 -8.21 24.35 -20.09
N PHE A 253 -8.35 23.07 -20.48
CA PHE A 253 -9.66 22.48 -20.77
C PHE A 253 -10.18 21.50 -19.73
N ARG A 254 -9.40 21.19 -18.67
CA ARG A 254 -9.83 20.30 -17.58
C ARG A 254 -11.10 20.83 -16.90
N LEU A 255 -11.91 19.92 -16.35
CA LEU A 255 -13.24 20.21 -15.78
C LEU A 255 -13.31 20.12 -14.25
N ASP A 256 -12.21 19.82 -13.60
CA ASP A 256 -12.09 19.60 -12.15
C ASP A 256 -11.65 20.85 -11.37
N ASN A 257 -11.81 22.03 -11.96
CA ASN A 257 -11.65 23.30 -11.29
C ASN A 257 -12.93 24.15 -11.42
N PRO A 258 -13.97 23.83 -10.62
CA PRO A 258 -15.26 24.53 -10.69
C PRO A 258 -15.17 26.01 -10.40
N GLY A 259 -14.17 26.46 -9.64
CA GLY A 259 -13.90 27.86 -9.31
C GLY A 259 -13.15 28.64 -10.39
N SER A 260 -12.78 28.04 -11.52
CA SER A 260 -12.06 28.73 -12.59
C SER A 260 -12.86 29.87 -13.18
N ALA A 261 -12.26 31.06 -13.27
CA ALA A 261 -12.92 32.23 -13.85
C ALA A 261 -13.23 32.10 -15.35
N THR A 262 -12.48 31.24 -16.07
CA THR A 262 -12.60 31.07 -17.53
C THR A 262 -13.23 29.75 -17.95
N ASN A 263 -13.10 28.72 -17.14
CA ASN A 263 -13.57 27.37 -17.45
C ASN A 263 -14.14 26.66 -16.20
N GLY A 264 -14.88 27.41 -15.36
CA GLY A 264 -15.51 26.90 -14.16
C GLY A 264 -17.02 26.68 -14.33
N GLU A 265 -17.62 26.14 -13.27
CA GLU A 265 -19.06 25.79 -13.22
C GLU A 265 -19.97 27.01 -13.46
N ALA A 266 -19.67 28.14 -12.82
CA ALA A 266 -20.47 29.38 -12.97
C ALA A 266 -20.53 29.88 -14.42
N GLY A 267 -19.54 29.59 -15.24
CA GLY A 267 -19.51 29.90 -16.68
C GLY A 267 -19.94 28.74 -17.58
N GLY A 268 -20.46 27.62 -17.00
CA GLY A 268 -20.86 26.44 -17.74
C GLY A 268 -19.72 25.80 -18.50
N TYR A 269 -18.48 25.87 -17.97
CA TYR A 269 -17.25 25.35 -18.59
C TYR A 269 -17.04 25.87 -20.02
N ALA A 270 -17.25 27.18 -20.22
CA ALA A 270 -17.36 27.82 -21.54
C ALA A 270 -16.16 27.54 -22.45
N VAL A 271 -14.94 27.46 -21.91
CA VAL A 271 -13.72 27.22 -22.70
C VAL A 271 -13.67 25.76 -23.21
N ASN A 272 -13.98 24.78 -22.36
CA ASN A 272 -14.11 23.39 -22.79
C ASN A 272 -15.28 23.22 -23.75
N LYS A 273 -16.44 23.84 -23.44
CA LYS A 273 -17.63 23.80 -24.29
C LYS A 273 -17.35 24.31 -25.70
N ALA A 274 -16.66 25.41 -25.86
CA ALA A 274 -16.29 25.94 -27.17
C ALA A 274 -15.40 24.96 -27.97
N ARG A 275 -14.44 24.28 -27.33
CA ARG A 275 -13.61 23.25 -27.96
C ARG A 275 -14.40 21.99 -28.23
N ARG A 276 -15.27 21.52 -27.33
CA ARG A 276 -16.20 20.41 -27.52
C ARG A 276 -17.09 20.63 -28.76
N ASP A 277 -17.70 21.80 -28.86
CA ASP A 277 -18.61 22.15 -29.94
C ASP A 277 -17.85 22.25 -31.30
N TYR A 278 -16.57 22.63 -31.28
CA TYR A 278 -15.68 22.53 -32.44
C TYR A 278 -15.48 21.06 -32.84
N ILE A 279 -15.19 20.17 -31.89
CA ILE A 279 -14.98 18.72 -32.16
C ILE A 279 -16.26 18.12 -32.73
N LEU A 280 -17.40 18.38 -32.14
CA LEU A 280 -18.72 17.92 -32.63
C LEU A 280 -18.99 18.38 -34.08
N ARG A 281 -18.62 19.60 -34.43
CA ARG A 281 -18.74 20.12 -35.81
C ARG A 281 -17.81 19.38 -36.77
N GLU A 282 -16.58 19.08 -36.37
CA GLU A 282 -15.68 18.29 -37.24
C GLU A 282 -16.19 16.83 -37.37
N MET A 283 -16.81 16.26 -36.31
CA MET A 283 -17.45 14.94 -36.40
C MET A 283 -18.57 14.91 -37.45
N VAL A 284 -19.40 15.95 -37.54
CA VAL A 284 -20.41 16.08 -38.66
C VAL A 284 -19.69 16.21 -39.99
N ARG A 285 -18.69 17.07 -40.08
CA ARG A 285 -17.94 17.34 -41.31
C ARG A 285 -17.33 16.07 -41.93
N TYR A 286 -16.89 15.15 -41.05
CA TYR A 286 -16.30 13.87 -41.47
C TYR A 286 -17.28 12.69 -41.35
N GLU A 287 -18.59 12.98 -41.30
CA GLU A 287 -19.67 11.98 -41.36
C GLU A 287 -19.61 10.93 -40.20
N LYS A 288 -19.07 11.32 -39.06
CA LYS A 288 -19.00 10.47 -37.88
C LYS A 288 -20.29 10.51 -37.04
N ILE A 289 -21.02 11.59 -37.11
CA ILE A 289 -22.34 11.78 -36.47
C ILE A 289 -23.29 12.52 -37.41
N THR A 290 -24.58 12.38 -37.18
CA THR A 290 -25.62 13.08 -37.90
C THR A 290 -25.78 14.53 -37.44
N ALA A 291 -26.38 15.37 -38.28
CA ALA A 291 -26.73 16.74 -37.92
C ALA A 291 -27.75 16.84 -36.74
N ALA A 292 -28.58 15.81 -36.52
CA ALA A 292 -29.48 15.72 -35.39
C ALA A 292 -28.74 15.45 -34.07
N GLU A 293 -27.83 14.48 -34.05
CA GLU A 293 -26.93 14.18 -32.91
C GLU A 293 -26.05 15.38 -32.55
N TYR A 294 -25.51 16.07 -33.56
CA TYR A 294 -24.74 17.30 -33.34
C TYR A 294 -25.55 18.35 -32.57
N ARG A 295 -26.76 18.65 -33.02
CA ARG A 295 -27.61 19.67 -32.37
C ARG A 295 -27.91 19.29 -30.93
N ALA A 296 -28.32 18.05 -30.70
CA ALA A 296 -28.59 17.54 -29.35
C ALA A 296 -27.35 17.64 -28.42
N ALA A 297 -26.15 17.30 -28.95
CA ALA A 297 -24.92 17.33 -28.19
C ALA A 297 -24.43 18.76 -27.88
N VAL A 298 -24.55 19.70 -28.84
CA VAL A 298 -24.15 21.11 -28.62
C VAL A 298 -25.07 21.81 -27.60
N ASP A 299 -26.38 21.50 -27.63
CA ASP A 299 -27.34 22.07 -26.71
C ASP A 299 -27.22 21.49 -25.28
N SER A 300 -26.55 20.33 -25.11
CA SER A 300 -26.38 19.73 -23.81
C SER A 300 -25.35 20.51 -22.94
N PRO A 301 -25.64 20.75 -21.65
CA PRO A 301 -24.67 21.35 -20.73
C PRO A 301 -23.51 20.42 -20.44
N ILE A 302 -22.36 20.97 -20.05
CA ILE A 302 -21.26 20.18 -19.46
C ILE A 302 -21.56 20.04 -17.97
N GLN A 303 -21.69 18.82 -17.50
CA GLN A 303 -21.99 18.46 -16.11
C GLN A 303 -21.00 17.40 -15.63
N PRO A 304 -19.82 17.80 -15.16
CA PRO A 304 -18.87 16.87 -14.60
C PRO A 304 -19.42 16.29 -13.28
N ALA A 305 -19.14 15.03 -13.03
CA ALA A 305 -19.37 14.35 -11.76
C ALA A 305 -18.03 13.85 -11.23
N ILE A 306 -17.22 14.79 -10.74
CA ILE A 306 -15.82 14.51 -10.35
C ILE A 306 -15.77 13.42 -9.28
N GLN A 307 -15.09 12.33 -9.60
CA GLN A 307 -14.80 11.25 -8.68
C GLN A 307 -13.30 11.34 -8.31
N GLU A 308 -13.01 11.91 -7.15
CA GLU A 308 -11.64 11.93 -6.67
C GLU A 308 -11.17 10.50 -6.39
N PRO A 309 -10.06 10.07 -7.00
CA PRO A 309 -9.58 8.71 -6.77
C PRO A 309 -9.11 8.55 -5.33
N SER A 310 -9.40 7.40 -4.75
CA SER A 310 -8.83 6.98 -3.48
C SER A 310 -7.30 6.86 -3.64
N THR A 311 -6.53 7.66 -2.92
CA THR A 311 -5.06 7.61 -2.96
C THR A 311 -4.47 7.45 -1.58
N GLY A 312 -3.67 6.38 -1.42
CA GLY A 312 -2.99 6.09 -0.19
C GLY A 312 -3.89 5.64 0.95
N CYS A 313 -3.29 5.20 2.04
CA CYS A 313 -4.01 4.59 3.16
C CYS A 313 -4.96 5.53 3.90
N GLN A 314 -4.85 6.85 3.76
CA GLN A 314 -5.79 7.79 4.37
C GLN A 314 -7.24 7.61 3.89
N THR A 315 -7.45 6.96 2.75
CA THR A 315 -8.78 6.71 2.19
C THR A 315 -9.40 5.39 2.67
N ALA A 316 -8.62 4.53 3.34
CA ALA A 316 -9.08 3.26 3.87
C ALA A 316 -9.90 3.39 5.19
N GLY A 317 -10.23 4.61 5.62
CA GLY A 317 -11.04 4.83 6.83
C GLY A 317 -10.42 4.23 8.08
N GLY A 318 -11.17 3.42 8.83
CA GLY A 318 -10.69 2.73 10.03
C GLY A 318 -9.66 1.63 9.74
N SER A 319 -9.59 1.13 8.50
CA SER A 319 -8.59 0.16 8.04
C SER A 319 -7.26 0.82 7.62
N ALA A 320 -7.09 2.15 7.79
CA ALA A 320 -5.93 2.87 7.31
C ALA A 320 -4.60 2.38 7.92
N TYR A 321 -4.61 2.00 9.19
CA TYR A 321 -3.41 1.45 9.86
C TYR A 321 -3.05 0.04 9.39
N PHE A 322 -4.04 -0.76 9.04
CA PHE A 322 -3.80 -2.05 8.39
C PHE A 322 -3.23 -1.86 6.97
N CYS A 323 -3.81 -0.93 6.19
CA CYS A 323 -3.31 -0.55 4.88
C CYS A 323 -1.84 -0.06 4.96
N ASP A 324 -1.50 0.76 5.95
CA ASP A 324 -0.14 1.24 6.19
C ASP A 324 0.84 0.08 6.45
N TYR A 325 0.44 -0.88 7.28
CA TYR A 325 1.21 -2.10 7.51
C TYR A 325 1.40 -2.93 6.22
N VAL A 326 0.36 -3.08 5.40
CA VAL A 326 0.46 -3.75 4.09
C VAL A 326 1.45 -3.02 3.18
N THR A 327 1.40 -1.68 3.12
CA THR A 327 2.35 -0.90 2.30
C THR A 327 3.79 -1.02 2.79
N TYR A 328 4.00 -1.15 4.10
CA TYR A 328 5.32 -1.46 4.64
C TYR A 328 5.82 -2.82 4.15
N LEU A 329 4.99 -3.86 4.19
CA LEU A 329 5.36 -5.20 3.71
C LEU A 329 5.74 -5.16 2.22
N LEU A 330 4.93 -4.50 1.38
CA LEU A 330 5.20 -4.35 -0.06
C LEU A 330 6.52 -3.61 -0.35
N ARG A 331 6.83 -2.56 0.41
CA ARG A 331 8.09 -1.81 0.29
C ARG A 331 9.32 -2.60 0.70
N ASN A 332 9.15 -3.63 1.54
CA ASN A 332 10.24 -4.47 2.02
C ASN A 332 10.32 -5.82 1.29
N ASP A 333 9.40 -6.11 0.38
CA ASP A 333 9.41 -7.35 -0.41
C ASP A 333 10.33 -7.19 -1.63
N PRO A 334 11.41 -8.02 -1.73
CA PRO A 334 12.38 -7.94 -2.83
C PRO A 334 11.79 -8.27 -4.20
N VAL A 335 10.59 -8.87 -4.30
CA VAL A 335 9.90 -9.14 -5.57
C VAL A 335 9.61 -7.85 -6.34
N PHE A 336 9.45 -6.71 -5.65
CA PHE A 336 9.19 -5.41 -6.24
C PHE A 336 10.45 -4.62 -6.61
N GLY A 337 11.67 -5.06 -6.25
CA GLY A 337 12.91 -4.37 -6.60
C GLY A 337 14.03 -4.52 -5.58
N GLU A 338 15.19 -3.94 -5.91
CA GLU A 338 16.41 -4.09 -5.11
C GLU A 338 16.42 -3.24 -3.83
N ASP A 339 15.83 -2.04 -3.88
CA ASP A 339 15.78 -1.09 -2.76
C ASP A 339 14.35 -0.55 -2.52
N ASP A 340 14.14 0.08 -1.37
CA ASP A 340 12.83 0.57 -0.92
C ASP A 340 12.18 1.56 -1.90
N GLN A 341 12.99 2.44 -2.50
CA GLN A 341 12.48 3.44 -3.43
C GLN A 341 12.01 2.79 -4.73
N THR A 342 12.82 1.87 -5.27
CA THR A 342 12.48 1.09 -6.45
C THR A 342 11.23 0.24 -6.22
N ARG A 343 11.12 -0.42 -5.06
CA ARG A 343 9.96 -1.25 -4.69
C ARG A 343 8.68 -0.42 -4.64
N LEU A 344 8.72 0.74 -3.98
CA LEU A 344 7.57 1.64 -3.90
C LEU A 344 7.15 2.17 -5.28
N GLN A 345 8.12 2.54 -6.13
CA GLN A 345 7.83 3.00 -7.49
C GLN A 345 7.23 1.88 -8.35
N ASN A 346 7.80 0.67 -8.29
CA ASN A 346 7.29 -0.48 -9.04
C ASN A 346 5.89 -0.86 -8.57
N PHE A 347 5.62 -0.84 -7.26
CA PHE A 347 4.27 -1.05 -6.74
C PHE A 347 3.30 0.02 -7.27
N ARG A 348 3.66 1.31 -7.24
CA ARG A 348 2.80 2.41 -7.69
C ARG A 348 2.54 2.42 -9.20
N ARG A 349 3.34 1.71 -9.99
CA ARG A 349 3.30 1.73 -11.45
C ARG A 349 2.91 0.40 -12.08
N GLY A 350 2.92 -0.67 -11.28
CA GLY A 350 2.83 -2.03 -11.80
C GLY A 350 1.42 -2.53 -12.05
N GLY A 351 0.38 -1.81 -11.59
CA GLY A 351 -1.00 -2.25 -11.78
C GLY A 351 -1.33 -3.52 -11.00
N TYR A 352 -0.86 -3.60 -9.76
CA TYR A 352 -1.08 -4.77 -8.91
C TYR A 352 -2.41 -4.70 -8.17
N ASP A 353 -3.14 -5.81 -8.17
CA ASP A 353 -4.27 -6.05 -7.28
C ASP A 353 -3.78 -6.86 -6.07
N VAL A 354 -3.71 -6.22 -4.89
CA VAL A 354 -3.25 -6.83 -3.64
C VAL A 354 -4.45 -7.22 -2.79
N TYR A 355 -4.66 -8.52 -2.63
CA TYR A 355 -5.72 -9.08 -1.78
C TYR A 355 -5.15 -9.38 -0.41
N THR A 356 -5.73 -8.75 0.61
CA THR A 356 -5.22 -8.80 1.98
C THR A 356 -5.92 -9.84 2.84
N SER A 357 -5.32 -10.15 3.98
CA SER A 357 -5.88 -11.04 5.00
C SER A 357 -6.97 -10.40 5.87
N LEU A 358 -7.26 -9.10 5.69
CA LEU A 358 -8.20 -8.35 6.52
C LEU A 358 -9.60 -8.95 6.45
N ASP A 359 -10.16 -9.25 7.62
CA ASP A 359 -11.55 -9.67 7.78
C ASP A 359 -12.42 -8.46 8.12
N LEU A 360 -13.24 -8.02 7.17
CA LEU A 360 -14.03 -6.81 7.32
C LEU A 360 -15.04 -6.87 8.47
N ASP A 361 -15.57 -8.05 8.83
CA ASP A 361 -16.50 -8.18 9.95
C ASP A 361 -15.78 -7.95 11.28
N LEU A 362 -14.58 -8.53 11.44
CA LEU A 362 -13.76 -8.31 12.62
C LEU A 362 -13.24 -6.88 12.68
N GLN A 363 -12.81 -6.33 11.55
CA GLN A 363 -12.34 -4.95 11.44
C GLN A 363 -13.44 -3.96 11.85
N LEU A 364 -14.64 -4.08 11.29
CA LEU A 364 -15.77 -3.23 11.62
C LEU A 364 -16.21 -3.36 13.09
N ALA A 365 -16.17 -4.58 13.64
CA ALA A 365 -16.45 -4.80 15.07
C ALA A 365 -15.40 -4.13 15.95
N ALA A 366 -14.11 -4.19 15.55
CA ALA A 366 -13.02 -3.55 16.27
C ALA A 366 -13.15 -2.01 16.23
N GLU A 367 -13.43 -1.45 15.06
CA GLU A 367 -13.66 -0.01 14.89
C GLU A 367 -14.86 0.50 15.68
N ALA A 368 -16.00 -0.20 15.59
CA ALA A 368 -17.23 0.17 16.29
C ALA A 368 -17.05 0.15 17.82
N THR A 369 -16.45 -0.93 18.35
CA THR A 369 -16.23 -1.00 19.80
C THR A 369 -15.16 0.00 20.27
N MET A 370 -14.15 0.29 19.47
CA MET A 370 -13.14 1.33 19.74
C MET A 370 -13.81 2.71 19.86
N ALA A 371 -14.59 3.09 18.86
CA ALA A 371 -15.24 4.40 18.78
C ALA A 371 -16.17 4.66 19.99
N VAL A 372 -16.86 3.61 20.48
CA VAL A 372 -17.75 3.72 21.66
C VAL A 372 -16.97 3.80 22.96
N ASN A 373 -15.84 3.09 23.07
CA ASN A 373 -15.20 2.84 24.37
C ASN A 373 -14.00 3.75 24.67
N VAL A 374 -13.31 4.28 23.66
CA VAL A 374 -12.12 5.12 23.87
C VAL A 374 -12.19 6.36 22.98
N PRO A 375 -12.12 7.57 23.56
CA PRO A 375 -12.09 8.79 22.78
C PRO A 375 -10.78 8.93 21.99
N MET A 376 -10.81 9.66 20.89
CA MET A 376 -9.60 9.99 20.11
C MET A 376 -8.66 10.95 20.87
N GLU A 377 -9.22 11.79 21.73
CA GLU A 377 -8.51 12.77 22.56
C GLU A 377 -9.07 12.77 23.97
N TYR A 378 -8.21 13.04 24.95
CA TYR A 378 -8.63 13.25 26.33
C TYR A 378 -7.82 14.38 26.96
N PRO A 379 -8.44 15.34 27.68
CA PRO A 379 -7.73 16.46 28.28
C PRO A 379 -6.61 16.02 29.24
N GLY A 380 -5.39 16.46 28.98
CA GLY A 380 -4.22 16.16 29.82
C GLY A 380 -3.69 14.73 29.69
N TRP A 381 -4.16 13.96 28.72
CA TRP A 381 -3.67 12.61 28.45
C TRP A 381 -3.60 12.31 26.96
N ASP A 382 -2.41 11.97 26.47
CA ASP A 382 -2.24 11.43 25.13
C ASP A 382 -2.66 9.94 25.11
N VAL A 383 -3.97 9.74 24.97
CA VAL A 383 -4.61 8.44 25.02
C VAL A 383 -4.42 7.71 23.70
N GLY A 384 -3.83 6.51 23.77
CA GLY A 384 -3.80 5.52 22.70
C GLY A 384 -4.68 4.33 23.04
N SER A 385 -5.21 3.67 22.03
CA SER A 385 -5.90 2.39 22.18
C SER A 385 -5.79 1.59 20.90
N VAL A 386 -5.64 0.30 21.02
CA VAL A 386 -5.43 -0.62 19.88
C VAL A 386 -6.29 -1.86 20.00
N ILE A 387 -6.68 -2.39 18.85
CA ILE A 387 -7.23 -3.74 18.69
C ILE A 387 -6.54 -4.41 17.51
N THR A 388 -5.93 -5.57 17.76
CA THR A 388 -5.26 -6.38 16.75
C THR A 388 -5.71 -7.82 16.88
N SER A 389 -6.08 -8.46 15.77
CA SER A 389 -6.49 -9.86 15.73
C SER A 389 -5.68 -10.65 14.72
N VAL A 390 -5.24 -11.85 15.10
CA VAL A 390 -4.43 -12.77 14.30
C VAL A 390 -5.08 -14.15 14.26
N GLN A 391 -5.08 -14.78 13.09
CA GLN A 391 -5.59 -16.13 12.90
C GLN A 391 -4.60 -17.16 13.43
N VAL A 392 -5.07 -18.03 14.30
CA VAL A 392 -4.28 -19.11 14.90
C VAL A 392 -3.89 -20.13 13.84
N GLY A 393 -2.63 -20.52 13.83
CA GLY A 393 -2.07 -21.53 12.93
C GLY A 393 -1.68 -21.04 11.54
N THR A 394 -1.99 -19.77 11.19
CA THR A 394 -1.63 -19.20 9.89
C THR A 394 -0.84 -17.90 10.00
N GLY A 395 -0.97 -17.16 11.10
CA GLY A 395 -0.37 -15.83 11.25
C GLY A 395 -1.11 -14.69 10.52
N ARG A 396 -2.24 -14.96 9.82
CA ARG A 396 -2.99 -13.92 9.08
C ARG A 396 -3.50 -12.84 10.02
N VAL A 397 -3.19 -11.59 9.75
CA VAL A 397 -3.69 -10.42 10.49
C VAL A 397 -5.11 -10.13 10.02
N LEU A 398 -6.10 -10.39 10.87
CA LEU A 398 -7.52 -10.30 10.53
C LEU A 398 -8.15 -8.95 10.85
N ALA A 399 -7.61 -8.21 11.82
CA ALA A 399 -8.05 -6.87 12.16
C ALA A 399 -6.90 -6.08 12.76
N MET A 400 -6.85 -4.78 12.46
CA MET A 400 -5.87 -3.85 13.02
C MET A 400 -6.48 -2.45 13.04
N THR A 401 -6.74 -1.89 14.21
CA THR A 401 -7.28 -0.55 14.36
C THR A 401 -6.75 0.14 15.62
N GLN A 402 -6.88 1.44 15.64
CA GLN A 402 -6.58 2.26 16.83
C GLN A 402 -7.54 3.45 16.94
N ASN A 403 -7.54 4.14 18.11
CA ASN A 403 -8.47 5.22 18.40
C ASN A 403 -8.12 6.56 17.73
N LYS A 404 -7.08 6.63 16.90
CA LYS A 404 -6.66 7.84 16.18
C LYS A 404 -7.06 7.74 14.70
N ARG A 405 -7.22 8.91 14.05
CA ARG A 405 -7.37 9.01 12.60
C ARG A 405 -5.99 8.99 11.93
N TYR A 406 -5.88 8.25 10.87
CA TYR A 406 -4.64 8.16 10.12
C TYR A 406 -4.41 9.40 9.24
N SER A 407 -3.22 9.99 9.34
CA SER A 407 -2.71 10.98 8.41
C SER A 407 -1.19 10.99 8.44
N GLN A 408 -0.56 10.99 7.28
CA GLN A 408 0.90 11.21 7.13
C GLN A 408 1.23 12.70 6.90
N ASP A 409 0.22 13.56 6.72
CA ASP A 409 0.43 15.00 6.51
C ASP A 409 0.68 15.71 7.85
N PRO A 410 1.88 16.28 8.07
CA PRO A 410 2.20 17.00 9.30
C PRO A 410 1.27 18.20 9.55
N THR A 411 0.73 18.80 8.49
CA THR A 411 -0.19 19.95 8.63
C THR A 411 -1.53 19.51 9.18
N VAL A 412 -2.03 18.33 8.79
CA VAL A 412 -3.25 17.73 9.33
C VAL A 412 -3.01 17.27 10.78
N GLN A 413 -1.90 16.60 11.06
CA GLN A 413 -1.54 16.16 12.42
C GLN A 413 -1.45 17.36 13.40
N ALA A 414 -0.95 18.50 12.94
CA ALA A 414 -0.86 19.71 13.74
C ALA A 414 -2.22 20.34 14.11
N THR A 415 -3.32 19.94 13.44
CA THR A 415 -4.66 20.50 13.72
C THR A 415 -5.31 19.91 14.97
N SER A 416 -5.01 18.66 15.32
CA SER A 416 -5.65 17.95 16.43
C SER A 416 -4.85 16.68 16.80
N ALA A 417 -4.77 16.39 18.09
CA ALA A 417 -4.17 15.16 18.62
C ALA A 417 -4.97 13.88 18.24
N SER A 418 -6.12 14.02 17.58
CA SER A 418 -6.87 12.89 17.03
C SER A 418 -6.26 12.31 15.75
N TYR A 419 -5.27 13.00 15.15
CA TYR A 419 -4.57 12.52 13.96
C TYR A 419 -3.16 12.04 14.29
N THR A 420 -2.74 10.92 13.70
CA THR A 420 -1.36 10.46 13.73
C THR A 420 -1.05 9.59 12.52
N GLY A 421 0.21 9.63 12.04
CA GLY A 421 0.76 8.67 11.09
C GLY A 421 1.41 7.46 11.76
N VAL A 422 1.51 7.46 13.11
CA VAL A 422 2.13 6.35 13.86
C VAL A 422 1.13 5.21 14.04
N ASN A 423 1.51 4.03 13.60
CA ASN A 423 0.74 2.80 13.82
C ASN A 423 1.11 2.20 15.19
N TYR A 424 0.22 2.32 16.16
CA TYR A 424 0.44 1.80 17.53
C TYR A 424 0.39 0.27 17.61
N ASN A 425 -0.05 -0.41 16.57
CA ASN A 425 -0.20 -1.87 16.57
C ASN A 425 1.10 -2.62 16.27
N THR A 426 2.05 -1.97 15.59
CA THR A 426 3.23 -2.59 14.98
C THR A 426 4.54 -2.04 15.57
N ASP A 427 5.65 -2.58 15.13
CA ASP A 427 6.99 -2.16 15.54
C ASP A 427 7.39 -0.79 14.95
N TYR A 428 8.45 -0.22 15.51
CA TYR A 428 8.98 1.08 15.07
C TYR A 428 9.36 1.09 13.59
N ALA A 429 10.03 0.05 13.13
CA ALA A 429 10.42 -0.08 11.72
C ALA A 429 9.21 -0.15 10.78
N GLU A 430 8.08 -0.68 11.25
CA GLU A 430 6.86 -0.91 10.47
C GLU A 430 5.90 0.28 10.49
N GLY A 431 5.73 0.92 11.65
CA GLY A 431 4.73 1.96 11.83
C GLY A 431 5.13 3.12 12.74
N GLY A 432 6.41 3.18 13.18
CA GLY A 432 6.94 4.29 13.98
C GLY A 432 6.62 4.23 15.48
N SER A 433 6.01 3.13 16.00
CA SER A 433 5.70 2.98 17.42
C SER A 433 6.80 2.24 18.15
N SER A 434 7.33 2.81 19.25
CA SER A 434 8.28 2.10 20.12
C SER A 434 7.61 1.06 21.03
N GLY A 435 6.32 0.77 20.82
CA GLY A 435 5.57 -0.19 21.62
C GLY A 435 5.13 0.30 22.97
N PHE A 436 4.51 -0.61 23.75
CA PHE A 436 3.98 -0.32 25.07
C PHE A 436 4.29 -1.48 26.01
N GLN A 437 4.40 -1.19 27.31
CA GLN A 437 4.61 -2.23 28.31
C GLN A 437 3.37 -3.12 28.43
N PRO A 438 3.48 -4.44 28.14
CA PRO A 438 2.33 -5.35 28.20
C PRO A 438 1.94 -5.69 29.64
N GLY A 439 2.77 -5.30 30.62
CA GLY A 439 2.55 -5.61 32.01
C GLY A 439 2.35 -7.12 32.24
N SER A 440 1.41 -7.47 33.08
CA SER A 440 1.17 -8.86 33.47
C SER A 440 0.78 -9.83 32.34
N THR A 441 0.56 -9.40 31.10
CA THR A 441 0.38 -10.34 29.97
C THR A 441 1.67 -11.06 29.64
N TYR A 442 2.84 -10.45 29.89
CA TYR A 442 4.15 -11.06 29.70
C TYR A 442 4.42 -12.27 30.63
N LYS A 443 3.73 -12.36 31.77
CA LYS A 443 3.87 -13.46 32.75
C LYS A 443 3.62 -14.84 32.15
N VAL A 444 2.92 -14.92 31.04
CA VAL A 444 2.66 -16.18 30.33
C VAL A 444 3.98 -16.86 29.88
N PHE A 445 4.99 -16.09 29.55
CA PHE A 445 6.30 -16.63 29.12
C PHE A 445 7.11 -17.12 30.32
N THR A 446 7.02 -16.46 31.47
CA THR A 446 7.59 -16.97 32.74
C THR A 446 6.91 -18.28 33.14
N LEU A 447 5.60 -18.40 32.98
CA LEU A 447 4.85 -19.65 33.21
C LEU A 447 5.24 -20.75 32.24
N ALA A 448 5.45 -20.40 30.96
CA ALA A 448 5.91 -21.37 29.95
C ALA A 448 7.31 -21.91 30.27
N GLU A 449 8.25 -21.05 30.70
CA GLU A 449 9.57 -21.48 31.14
C GLU A 449 9.50 -22.33 32.42
N TRP A 450 8.62 -21.99 33.35
CA TRP A 450 8.35 -22.76 34.56
C TRP A 450 7.98 -24.20 34.23
N LEU A 451 7.02 -24.38 33.32
CA LEU A 451 6.58 -25.70 32.88
C LEU A 451 7.63 -26.42 32.03
N LYS A 452 8.36 -25.71 31.19
CA LYS A 452 9.43 -26.23 30.31
C LYS A 452 10.60 -26.82 31.12
N THR A 453 10.89 -26.21 32.27
CA THR A 453 11.93 -26.67 33.20
C THR A 453 11.46 -27.76 34.17
N GLY A 454 10.25 -28.31 33.98
CA GLY A 454 9.72 -29.45 34.71
C GLY A 454 8.97 -29.11 35.99
N HIS A 455 8.79 -27.85 36.31
CA HIS A 455 7.99 -27.43 37.45
C HIS A 455 6.49 -27.62 37.19
N ARG A 456 5.71 -27.77 38.26
CA ARG A 456 4.28 -28.04 38.18
C ARG A 456 3.43 -26.81 38.49
N LEU A 457 2.17 -26.79 38.03
CA LEU A 457 1.23 -25.70 38.31
C LEU A 457 0.82 -25.63 39.80
N ASP A 458 0.79 -26.75 40.51
CA ASP A 458 0.46 -26.83 41.94
C ASP A 458 1.67 -26.59 42.86
N GLU A 459 2.87 -26.48 42.29
CA GLU A 459 4.09 -26.17 43.06
C GLU A 459 4.02 -24.76 43.63
N ARG A 460 4.31 -24.67 44.95
CA ARG A 460 4.24 -23.42 45.68
C ARG A 460 5.56 -22.66 45.65
N VAL A 461 5.44 -21.34 45.59
CA VAL A 461 6.56 -20.43 45.66
C VAL A 461 6.36 -19.43 46.79
N ASP A 462 7.46 -18.98 47.34
CA ASP A 462 7.43 -17.86 48.31
C ASP A 462 7.08 -16.56 47.57
N SER A 463 5.85 -16.18 47.73
CA SER A 463 5.23 -14.98 47.11
C SER A 463 5.11 -13.83 48.11
N ALA A 464 5.73 -13.93 49.30
CA ALA A 464 5.72 -12.83 50.27
C ALA A 464 6.47 -11.62 49.69
N ARG A 465 5.89 -10.44 49.91
CA ARG A 465 6.54 -9.20 49.49
C ARG A 465 7.85 -9.00 50.27
N LYS A 466 8.94 -8.73 49.55
CA LYS A 466 10.28 -8.56 50.12
C LYS A 466 10.90 -7.26 49.65
N ALA A 467 11.60 -6.59 50.57
CA ALA A 467 12.46 -5.46 50.19
C ALA A 467 13.71 -5.92 49.40
N ASN A 468 14.21 -7.13 49.76
CA ASN A 468 15.38 -7.74 49.16
C ASN A 468 15.01 -9.13 48.62
N TRP A 469 15.16 -9.32 47.33
CA TRP A 469 14.91 -10.59 46.66
C TRP A 469 16.19 -11.42 46.50
N GLY A 470 17.37 -10.86 46.82
CA GLY A 470 18.65 -11.51 46.65
C GLY A 470 18.99 -11.78 45.17
N THR A 471 19.93 -12.66 44.92
CA THR A 471 20.48 -12.95 43.59
C THR A 471 19.57 -13.85 42.80
N PHE A 472 19.32 -13.49 41.54
CA PHE A 472 18.66 -14.30 40.50
C PHE A 472 19.68 -15.01 39.61
N ASN A 473 19.37 -16.21 39.17
CA ASN A 473 20.17 -16.91 38.16
C ASN A 473 20.01 -16.23 36.81
N ASP A 474 21.10 -16.05 36.10
CA ASP A 474 21.14 -15.50 34.74
C ASP A 474 22.34 -16.10 34.01
N SER A 475 22.10 -17.11 33.19
CA SER A 475 23.16 -17.84 32.48
C SER A 475 23.81 -17.01 31.36
N CYS A 476 23.12 -15.99 30.87
CA CYS A 476 23.63 -15.11 29.81
C CYS A 476 24.54 -13.99 30.32
N ARG A 477 24.24 -13.43 31.52
CA ARG A 477 24.92 -12.23 32.05
C ARG A 477 25.65 -12.50 33.38
N GLY A 478 25.52 -13.70 33.92
CA GLY A 478 25.92 -14.03 35.27
C GLY A 478 24.87 -13.61 36.31
N PRO A 479 24.98 -14.08 37.56
CA PRO A 479 23.99 -13.84 38.62
C PRO A 479 23.69 -12.36 38.83
N GLN A 480 22.41 -12.00 38.92
CA GLN A 480 21.90 -10.62 39.04
C GLN A 480 21.31 -10.36 40.41
N ASN A 481 21.72 -9.26 41.05
CA ASN A 481 21.21 -8.82 42.36
C ASN A 481 20.66 -7.40 42.23
N TYR A 482 19.43 -7.18 42.66
CA TYR A 482 18.71 -5.88 42.61
C TYR A 482 18.49 -5.23 43.97
N ASP A 483 19.05 -5.78 45.02
CA ASP A 483 18.82 -5.31 46.41
C ASP A 483 19.32 -3.86 46.61
N SER A 484 20.42 -3.49 45.98
CA SER A 484 20.96 -2.11 46.01
C SER A 484 20.09 -1.07 45.33
N GLN A 485 19.15 -1.50 44.50
CA GLN A 485 18.25 -0.62 43.72
C GLN A 485 16.93 -0.35 44.48
N ASN A 486 16.75 -0.83 45.72
CA ASN A 486 15.51 -0.75 46.51
C ASN A 486 14.28 -1.28 45.71
N TRP A 487 14.49 -2.25 44.84
CA TRP A 487 13.43 -2.82 44.03
C TRP A 487 12.45 -3.64 44.88
N ASN A 488 11.27 -3.09 45.10
CA ASN A 488 10.25 -3.62 45.99
C ASN A 488 8.88 -3.65 45.33
N PRO A 489 8.69 -4.56 44.34
CA PRO A 489 7.45 -4.65 43.57
C PRO A 489 6.25 -4.98 44.46
N ARG A 490 5.10 -4.39 44.11
CA ARG A 490 3.82 -4.61 44.77
C ARG A 490 2.90 -5.44 43.90
N ASN A 491 1.98 -6.16 44.54
CA ASN A 491 0.85 -6.75 43.85
C ASN A 491 -0.18 -5.70 43.51
N ASP A 492 -0.83 -5.82 42.36
CA ASP A 492 -1.67 -4.77 41.81
C ASP A 492 -2.98 -4.54 42.56
N ALA A 493 -3.59 -5.59 43.12
CA ALA A 493 -4.78 -5.51 43.98
C ALA A 493 -4.45 -5.31 45.48
N GLY A 494 -3.17 -5.19 45.83
CA GLY A 494 -2.72 -4.92 47.19
C GLY A 494 -2.52 -6.15 48.07
N GLU A 495 -2.54 -7.35 47.48
CA GLU A 495 -2.30 -8.61 48.21
C GLU A 495 -0.91 -8.54 48.90
N SER A 496 -0.85 -8.98 50.16
CA SER A 496 0.41 -9.02 50.91
C SER A 496 1.41 -10.05 50.42
N GLY A 497 0.95 -10.97 49.54
CA GLY A 497 1.70 -12.15 49.14
C GLY A 497 1.56 -13.28 50.16
N GLY A 498 2.38 -14.30 50.04
CA GLY A 498 2.33 -15.48 50.91
C GLY A 498 3.03 -16.66 50.30
N ASN A 499 2.39 -17.82 50.35
CA ASN A 499 2.86 -19.05 49.71
C ASN A 499 1.81 -19.54 48.73
N TYR A 500 1.85 -18.98 47.49
CA TYR A 500 0.92 -19.31 46.42
C TYR A 500 1.52 -20.37 45.51
N SER A 501 0.68 -21.24 44.91
CA SER A 501 1.10 -22.07 43.81
C SER A 501 1.30 -21.25 42.53
N ALA A 502 2.00 -21.81 41.53
CA ALA A 502 2.14 -21.20 40.23
C ALA A 502 0.78 -20.90 39.59
N LEU A 503 -0.19 -21.81 39.72
CA LEU A 503 -1.56 -21.60 39.23
C LEU A 503 -2.25 -20.45 39.99
N GLU A 504 -2.26 -20.44 41.33
CA GLU A 504 -2.86 -19.37 42.15
C GLU A 504 -2.24 -18.01 41.79
N SER A 505 -0.91 -17.96 41.65
CA SER A 505 -0.19 -16.77 41.21
C SER A 505 -0.62 -16.30 39.82
N THR A 506 -0.94 -17.22 38.93
CA THR A 506 -1.40 -16.95 37.55
C THR A 506 -2.83 -16.40 37.53
N LEU A 507 -3.75 -17.04 38.29
CA LEU A 507 -5.16 -16.63 38.39
C LEU A 507 -5.30 -15.23 38.95
N GLY A 508 -4.61 -14.93 40.08
CA GLY A 508 -4.60 -13.61 40.73
C GLY A 508 -3.63 -12.63 40.08
N SER A 509 -2.85 -13.05 39.09
CA SER A 509 -1.81 -12.22 38.46
C SER A 509 -0.82 -11.63 39.46
N ILE A 510 -0.44 -12.41 40.48
CA ILE A 510 0.37 -12.00 41.63
C ILE A 510 1.81 -11.70 41.22
N ASN A 511 2.25 -10.42 41.25
CA ASN A 511 3.61 -10.02 40.84
C ASN A 511 4.68 -10.76 41.64
N THR A 512 4.52 -10.76 42.96
CA THR A 512 5.48 -11.42 43.89
C THR A 512 5.53 -12.94 43.70
N GLY A 513 4.43 -13.57 43.25
CA GLY A 513 4.41 -14.99 42.86
C GLY A 513 5.29 -15.28 41.66
N PHE A 514 5.18 -14.46 40.59
CA PHE A 514 6.00 -14.60 39.41
C PHE A 514 7.48 -14.28 39.68
N ILE A 515 7.79 -13.34 40.53
CA ILE A 515 9.16 -13.09 40.99
C ILE A 515 9.68 -14.29 41.79
N GLY A 516 8.84 -14.91 42.64
CA GLY A 516 9.17 -16.15 43.35
C GLY A 516 9.43 -17.30 42.42
N MET A 517 8.70 -17.44 41.30
CA MET A 517 8.97 -18.40 40.24
C MET A 517 10.31 -18.10 39.56
N ALA A 518 10.56 -16.84 39.19
CA ALA A 518 11.82 -16.41 38.58
C ALA A 518 13.05 -16.62 39.45
N LYS A 519 12.91 -16.67 40.78
CA LYS A 519 13.98 -17.04 41.73
C LYS A 519 14.43 -18.50 41.59
N LYS A 520 13.56 -19.37 41.08
CA LYS A 520 13.85 -20.79 40.82
C LYS A 520 14.25 -21.04 39.37
N LEU A 521 14.04 -20.06 38.49
CA LEU A 521 14.31 -20.11 37.07
C LEU A 521 15.60 -19.36 36.70
N ASP A 522 15.97 -19.45 35.44
CA ASP A 522 17.01 -18.67 34.81
C ASP A 522 16.37 -17.46 34.06
N LEU A 523 16.80 -16.22 34.33
CA LEU A 523 16.31 -15.05 33.64
C LEU A 523 16.57 -15.09 32.13
N CYS A 524 17.71 -15.68 31.73
CA CYS A 524 18.01 -15.94 30.31
C CYS A 524 17.00 -16.91 29.69
N GLY A 525 16.65 -18.00 30.36
CA GLY A 525 15.65 -18.96 29.89
C GLY A 525 14.27 -18.37 29.73
N ILE A 526 13.83 -17.48 30.66
CA ILE A 526 12.56 -16.76 30.54
C ILE A 526 12.56 -15.87 29.28
N ARG A 527 13.63 -15.10 29.06
CA ARG A 527 13.80 -14.26 27.86
C ARG A 527 13.76 -15.10 26.59
N GLN A 528 14.56 -16.16 26.51
CA GLN A 528 14.61 -17.04 25.35
C GLN A 528 13.26 -17.72 25.05
N THR A 529 12.49 -18.06 26.08
CA THR A 529 11.14 -18.60 25.90
C THR A 529 10.18 -17.54 25.34
N ALA A 530 10.27 -16.28 25.76
CA ALA A 530 9.49 -15.19 25.14
C ALA A 530 9.90 -15.00 23.68
N GLU A 531 11.19 -14.96 23.38
CA GLU A 531 11.72 -14.84 22.01
C GLU A 531 11.28 -16.01 21.12
N ALA A 532 11.22 -17.23 21.64
CA ALA A 532 10.73 -18.38 20.90
C ALA A 532 9.24 -18.24 20.48
N PHE A 533 8.43 -17.50 21.25
CA PHE A 533 7.07 -17.11 20.87
C PHE A 533 7.03 -15.86 19.96
N GLY A 534 8.17 -15.41 19.44
CA GLY A 534 8.27 -14.24 18.57
C GLY A 534 8.27 -12.90 19.32
N VAL A 535 8.36 -12.90 20.66
CA VAL A 535 8.33 -11.66 21.42
C VAL A 535 9.67 -10.94 21.32
N HIS A 536 9.59 -9.67 20.96
CA HIS A 536 10.73 -8.75 20.84
C HIS A 536 10.29 -7.35 21.23
N ARG A 537 11.25 -6.46 21.45
CA ARG A 537 10.94 -5.05 21.68
C ARG A 537 10.58 -4.36 20.37
N ALA A 538 9.57 -3.52 20.43
CA ALA A 538 9.08 -2.81 19.25
C ALA A 538 10.08 -1.80 18.67
N ASP A 539 11.04 -1.31 19.47
CA ASP A 539 12.11 -0.41 19.02
C ASP A 539 13.30 -1.11 18.34
N GLY A 540 13.26 -2.47 18.26
CA GLY A 540 14.32 -3.29 17.67
C GLY A 540 15.50 -3.61 18.60
N ASP A 541 15.53 -3.05 19.79
CA ASP A 541 16.55 -3.40 20.79
C ASP A 541 16.30 -4.80 21.38
N PRO A 542 17.32 -5.46 21.90
CA PRO A 542 17.15 -6.75 22.58
C PRO A 542 16.22 -6.66 23.79
N LEU A 543 15.44 -7.71 24.07
CA LEU A 543 14.62 -7.80 25.25
C LEU A 543 15.47 -7.56 26.52
N MET A 544 15.01 -6.66 27.38
CA MET A 544 15.61 -6.44 28.69
C MET A 544 15.50 -7.73 29.53
N GLN A 545 16.62 -8.19 30.05
CA GLN A 545 16.73 -9.41 30.84
C GLN A 545 16.97 -9.03 32.31
N THR A 546 15.88 -8.64 32.97
CA THR A 546 15.91 -8.21 34.38
C THR A 546 14.81 -8.92 35.17
N ALA A 547 14.91 -8.93 36.50
CA ALA A 547 13.82 -9.45 37.36
C ALA A 547 12.51 -8.68 37.14
N ALA A 548 12.54 -7.40 36.79
CA ALA A 548 11.36 -6.61 36.46
C ALA A 548 10.74 -7.03 35.09
N ALA A 549 11.56 -7.50 34.16
CA ALA A 549 11.07 -7.94 32.84
C ALA A 549 10.09 -9.11 32.93
N VAL A 550 10.22 -9.97 33.97
CA VAL A 550 9.31 -11.12 34.16
C VAL A 550 7.85 -10.74 34.43
N ILE A 551 7.60 -9.48 34.80
CA ILE A 551 6.26 -8.92 34.99
C ILE A 551 5.85 -7.92 33.92
N GLY A 552 6.66 -7.77 32.83
CA GLY A 552 6.28 -7.10 31.59
C GLY A 552 6.68 -5.64 31.47
N THR A 553 7.95 -5.32 31.72
CA THR A 553 8.51 -3.96 31.55
C THR A 553 9.16 -3.72 30.17
N ASN A 554 9.24 -4.71 29.29
CA ASN A 554 9.68 -4.52 27.93
C ASN A 554 8.55 -3.88 27.10
N GLU A 555 8.86 -2.87 26.31
CA GLU A 555 7.92 -2.27 25.37
C GLU A 555 7.80 -3.16 24.12
N VAL A 556 6.59 -3.65 23.85
CA VAL A 556 6.30 -4.57 22.74
C VAL A 556 5.14 -4.05 21.90
N ALA A 557 5.09 -4.44 20.63
CA ALA A 557 3.96 -4.14 19.76
C ALA A 557 2.74 -5.03 20.12
N PRO A 558 1.51 -4.51 20.04
CA PRO A 558 0.30 -5.29 20.20
C PRO A 558 0.21 -6.49 19.25
N LEU A 559 0.65 -6.36 18.00
CA LEU A 559 0.71 -7.44 17.02
C LEU A 559 1.60 -8.59 17.52
N THR A 560 2.76 -8.29 18.09
CA THR A 560 3.69 -9.26 18.66
C THR A 560 3.02 -10.09 19.77
N MET A 561 2.23 -9.45 20.64
CA MET A 561 1.48 -10.17 21.69
C MET A 561 0.32 -10.99 21.15
N ALA A 562 -0.37 -10.53 20.09
CA ALA A 562 -1.41 -11.32 19.43
C ALA A 562 -0.83 -12.59 18.80
N VAL A 563 0.30 -12.47 18.10
CA VAL A 563 1.06 -13.59 17.50
C VAL A 563 1.50 -14.60 18.57
N ALA A 564 2.06 -14.13 19.68
CA ALA A 564 2.51 -15.00 20.76
C ALA A 564 1.34 -15.80 21.39
N PHE A 565 0.18 -15.16 21.63
CA PHE A 565 -1.00 -15.85 22.16
C PHE A 565 -1.63 -16.78 21.11
N ALA A 566 -1.57 -16.46 19.82
CA ALA A 566 -1.92 -17.39 18.75
C ALA A 566 -1.05 -18.64 18.79
N GLY A 567 0.26 -18.51 19.01
CA GLY A 567 1.19 -19.63 19.16
C GLY A 567 0.89 -20.51 20.37
N ILE A 568 0.50 -19.93 21.51
CA ILE A 568 0.05 -20.68 22.68
C ILE A 568 -1.21 -21.50 22.36
N ALA A 569 -2.21 -20.88 21.74
CA ALA A 569 -3.46 -21.55 21.34
C ALA A 569 -3.22 -22.63 20.26
N ASN A 570 -2.18 -22.48 19.46
CA ASN A 570 -1.74 -23.40 18.40
C ASN A 570 -0.75 -24.46 18.91
N ARG A 571 -0.95 -24.98 20.12
CA ARG A 571 -0.15 -26.06 20.72
C ARG A 571 1.34 -25.74 20.83
N GLY A 572 1.70 -24.46 20.98
CA GLY A 572 3.08 -24.01 21.11
C GLY A 572 3.80 -23.80 19.78
N VAL A 573 3.09 -23.73 18.67
CA VAL A 573 3.65 -23.41 17.33
C VAL A 573 3.27 -21.97 16.96
N THR A 574 4.23 -21.09 16.91
CA THR A 574 4.04 -19.68 16.56
C THR A 574 4.30 -19.47 15.07
N CYS A 575 3.38 -18.79 14.40
CA CYS A 575 3.46 -18.45 12.99
C CYS A 575 3.72 -16.93 12.86
N SER A 576 4.69 -16.53 12.01
CA SER A 576 4.96 -15.12 11.73
C SER A 576 3.73 -14.43 11.11
N PRO A 577 3.50 -13.13 11.40
CA PRO A 577 2.33 -12.43 10.88
C PRO A 577 2.42 -12.24 9.36
N ILE A 578 1.30 -12.39 8.68
CA ILE A 578 1.12 -12.06 7.27
C ILE A 578 -0.15 -11.22 7.09
N ALA A 579 -0.10 -10.26 6.17
CA ALA A 579 -1.24 -9.39 5.88
C ALA A 579 -1.66 -9.42 4.40
N ILE A 580 -0.93 -10.16 3.55
CA ILE A 580 -1.18 -10.28 2.12
C ILE A 580 -1.44 -11.76 1.81
N ASP A 581 -2.60 -12.06 1.22
CA ASP A 581 -2.96 -13.40 0.82
C ASP A 581 -2.58 -13.69 -0.64
N ARG A 582 -2.70 -12.69 -1.53
CA ARG A 582 -2.46 -12.84 -2.96
C ARG A 582 -2.16 -11.50 -3.61
N ILE A 583 -1.30 -11.49 -4.62
CA ILE A 583 -1.03 -10.34 -5.49
C ILE A 583 -1.21 -10.79 -6.94
N VAL A 584 -1.93 -10.03 -7.73
CA VAL A 584 -2.13 -10.24 -9.16
C VAL A 584 -1.55 -9.05 -9.91
N ALA A 585 -0.69 -9.30 -10.88
CA ALA A 585 -0.13 -8.26 -11.74
C ALA A 585 -1.13 -7.85 -12.84
N ALA A 586 -0.86 -6.74 -13.52
CA ALA A 586 -1.73 -6.18 -14.56
C ALA A 586 -2.00 -7.12 -15.76
N ASP A 587 -1.12 -8.07 -16.03
CA ASP A 587 -1.27 -9.12 -17.05
C ASP A 587 -2.09 -10.33 -16.59
N GLY A 588 -2.50 -10.36 -15.32
CA GLY A 588 -3.26 -11.43 -14.69
C GLY A 588 -2.40 -12.52 -14.06
N ASP A 589 -1.09 -12.42 -14.10
CA ASP A 589 -0.19 -13.38 -13.46
C ASP A 589 -0.12 -13.16 -11.95
N GLU A 590 -0.02 -14.26 -11.19
CA GLU A 590 0.16 -14.19 -9.75
C GLU A 590 1.62 -13.89 -9.39
N VAL A 591 1.81 -12.91 -8.51
CA VAL A 591 3.12 -12.55 -7.94
C VAL A 591 3.32 -13.32 -6.63
N PRO A 592 4.51 -13.91 -6.40
CA PRO A 592 4.81 -14.58 -5.14
C PRO A 592 4.60 -13.63 -3.94
N VAL A 593 3.96 -14.15 -2.89
CA VAL A 593 3.70 -13.42 -1.64
C VAL A 593 4.49 -14.02 -0.49
N PRO A 594 4.84 -13.23 0.55
CA PRO A 594 5.46 -13.76 1.76
C PRO A 594 4.56 -14.82 2.40
N THR A 595 5.16 -15.96 2.75
CA THR A 595 4.46 -17.02 3.48
C THR A 595 4.78 -16.95 4.96
N SER A 596 3.81 -17.33 5.82
CA SER A 596 4.05 -17.42 7.26
C SER A 596 5.06 -18.52 7.58
N ASN A 597 6.06 -18.18 8.40
CA ASN A 597 6.98 -19.16 8.96
C ASN A 597 6.46 -19.60 10.34
N CYS A 598 6.06 -20.89 10.44
CA CYS A 598 5.54 -21.46 11.67
C CYS A 598 6.62 -22.29 12.35
N VAL A 599 7.02 -21.92 13.57
CA VAL A 599 8.06 -22.61 14.35
C VAL A 599 7.55 -23.07 15.71
N ALA A 600 8.03 -24.21 16.18
CA ALA A 600 7.71 -24.70 17.52
C ALA A 600 8.45 -23.86 18.57
N SER A 601 7.70 -23.09 19.36
CA SER A 601 8.21 -22.23 20.45
C SER A 601 8.42 -23.02 21.74
N VAL A 602 7.51 -23.94 22.04
CA VAL A 602 7.58 -24.88 23.15
C VAL A 602 6.94 -26.21 22.74
N ASN A 603 7.23 -27.29 23.50
CA ASN A 603 6.58 -28.57 23.23
C ASN A 603 5.06 -28.50 23.55
N PRO A 604 4.22 -29.37 22.93
CA PRO A 604 2.77 -29.35 23.13
C PRO A 604 2.31 -29.56 24.57
N THR A 605 3.06 -30.29 25.39
CA THR A 605 2.71 -30.50 26.82
C THR A 605 2.86 -29.22 27.63
N VAL A 606 3.92 -28.44 27.37
CA VAL A 606 4.12 -27.12 27.99
C VAL A 606 3.00 -26.18 27.56
N ALA A 607 2.71 -26.13 26.24
CA ALA A 607 1.61 -25.33 25.71
C ALA A 607 0.27 -25.67 26.35
N ALA A 608 -0.05 -26.96 26.50
CA ALA A 608 -1.27 -27.44 27.16
C ALA A 608 -1.35 -26.99 28.64
N GLY A 609 -0.22 -27.00 29.36
CA GLY A 609 -0.15 -26.48 30.73
C GLY A 609 -0.41 -24.99 30.81
N VAL A 610 0.17 -24.20 29.88
CA VAL A 610 -0.10 -22.75 29.78
C VAL A 610 -1.57 -22.52 29.45
N VAL A 611 -2.11 -23.22 28.45
CA VAL A 611 -3.53 -23.16 28.04
C VAL A 611 -4.46 -23.44 29.21
N PHE A 612 -4.20 -24.51 29.99
CA PHE A 612 -4.99 -24.84 31.18
C PHE A 612 -5.01 -23.66 32.17
N ALA A 613 -3.86 -23.09 32.50
CA ALA A 613 -3.78 -21.97 33.44
C ALA A 613 -4.48 -20.72 32.88
N MET A 614 -4.32 -20.42 31.58
CA MET A 614 -4.96 -19.24 30.94
C MET A 614 -6.48 -19.40 30.81
N ARG A 615 -7.00 -20.62 30.58
CA ARG A 615 -8.46 -20.90 30.65
C ARG A 615 -9.01 -20.56 32.03
N ARG A 616 -8.30 -20.98 33.08
CA ARG A 616 -8.68 -20.68 34.47
C ARG A 616 -8.61 -19.18 34.79
N VAL A 617 -7.68 -18.42 34.18
CA VAL A 617 -7.67 -16.95 34.30
C VAL A 617 -8.95 -16.36 33.73
N MET A 618 -9.49 -16.92 32.67
CA MET A 618 -10.77 -16.47 32.07
C MET A 618 -11.96 -16.80 32.99
N THR A 619 -12.02 -18.02 33.55
CA THR A 619 -13.19 -18.48 34.31
C THR A 619 -13.15 -18.08 35.79
N ASP A 620 -11.97 -18.08 36.41
CA ASP A 620 -11.81 -17.95 37.87
C ASP A 620 -10.85 -16.80 38.30
N GLY A 621 -10.21 -16.12 37.29
CA GLY A 621 -9.18 -15.13 37.52
C GLY A 621 -9.54 -13.72 37.05
N THR A 622 -8.51 -12.93 36.75
CA THR A 622 -8.62 -11.50 36.45
C THR A 622 -9.34 -11.17 35.12
N ALA A 623 -9.60 -12.16 34.27
CA ALA A 623 -10.26 -11.98 32.97
C ALA A 623 -11.75 -12.37 32.96
N GLN A 624 -12.35 -12.68 34.13
CA GLN A 624 -13.76 -13.09 34.24
C GLN A 624 -14.75 -12.14 33.57
N GLN A 625 -14.50 -10.82 33.66
CA GLN A 625 -15.36 -9.82 33.03
C GLN A 625 -15.39 -9.98 31.51
N SER A 626 -14.24 -10.21 30.86
CA SER A 626 -14.16 -10.48 29.42
C SER A 626 -14.82 -11.80 29.08
N TRP A 627 -14.58 -12.86 29.86
CA TRP A 627 -15.24 -14.16 29.65
C TRP A 627 -16.77 -14.04 29.73
N GLY A 628 -17.28 -13.36 30.78
CA GLY A 628 -18.71 -13.17 30.98
C GLY A 628 -19.41 -12.44 29.85
N ALA A 629 -18.73 -11.52 29.18
CA ALA A 629 -19.27 -10.69 28.13
C ALA A 629 -19.12 -11.27 26.71
N THR A 630 -18.38 -12.41 26.52
CA THR A 630 -18.15 -12.99 25.20
C THR A 630 -19.21 -14.03 24.85
N ALA A 631 -19.85 -13.92 23.67
CA ALA A 631 -20.84 -14.88 23.16
C ALA A 631 -20.75 -14.93 21.59
N PRO A 632 -20.90 -16.10 20.93
CA PRO A 632 -21.13 -17.41 21.53
C PRO A 632 -19.93 -17.93 22.34
N ARG A 633 -20.22 -18.83 23.27
CA ARG A 633 -19.19 -19.43 24.11
C ARG A 633 -18.44 -20.53 23.40
N VAL A 634 -17.12 -20.34 23.31
CA VAL A 634 -16.15 -21.36 22.88
C VAL A 634 -15.04 -21.42 23.94
N PRO A 635 -14.20 -22.46 23.97
CA PRO A 635 -13.02 -22.46 24.84
C PRO A 635 -12.10 -21.27 24.54
N LEU A 636 -11.79 -20.48 25.58
CA LEU A 636 -10.94 -19.27 25.45
C LEU A 636 -9.80 -19.31 26.48
N ILE A 637 -8.64 -18.83 26.05
CA ILE A 637 -7.53 -18.45 26.93
C ILE A 637 -7.43 -16.94 27.03
N GLY A 638 -6.88 -16.42 28.12
CA GLY A 638 -6.63 -14.99 28.20
C GLY A 638 -5.84 -14.57 29.44
N LYS A 639 -5.25 -13.40 29.32
CA LYS A 639 -4.50 -12.75 30.39
C LYS A 639 -4.69 -11.24 30.37
N THR A 640 -4.94 -10.66 31.51
CA THR A 640 -4.96 -9.21 31.70
C THR A 640 -3.55 -8.67 31.95
N GLY A 641 -3.26 -7.48 31.46
CA GLY A 641 -2.06 -6.69 31.72
C GLY A 641 -2.43 -5.35 32.36
N THR A 642 -1.64 -4.92 33.32
CA THR A 642 -1.70 -3.59 33.92
C THR A 642 -0.28 -3.22 34.31
N THR A 643 0.18 -2.05 33.88
CA THR A 643 1.49 -1.51 34.28
C THR A 643 1.41 -0.71 35.54
N ASP A 644 2.55 -0.33 36.12
CA ASP A 644 2.63 0.45 37.34
C ASP A 644 1.80 1.74 37.22
N GLY A 645 1.02 2.03 38.28
CA GLY A 645 0.11 3.16 38.28
C GLY A 645 -1.12 3.01 37.37
N GLY A 646 -1.22 1.93 36.62
CA GLY A 646 -2.28 1.74 35.60
C GLY A 646 -2.11 2.64 34.38
N LYS A 647 -0.88 2.87 33.96
CA LYS A 647 -0.54 3.64 32.75
C LYS A 647 -1.06 2.95 31.51
N ASP A 648 -0.83 1.63 31.38
CA ASP A 648 -1.29 0.82 30.28
C ASP A 648 -2.13 -0.34 30.80
N THR A 649 -3.23 -0.65 30.08
CA THR A 649 -4.12 -1.76 30.43
C THR A 649 -4.40 -2.60 29.19
N TRP A 650 -4.23 -3.92 29.34
CA TRP A 650 -4.29 -4.90 28.27
C TRP A 650 -5.26 -6.04 28.57
N MET A 651 -5.95 -6.52 27.57
CA MET A 651 -6.57 -7.83 27.51
C MET A 651 -6.06 -8.56 26.27
N VAL A 652 -5.36 -9.66 26.48
CA VAL A 652 -4.87 -10.52 25.40
C VAL A 652 -5.47 -11.91 25.60
N GLY A 653 -6.02 -12.50 24.56
CA GLY A 653 -6.59 -13.83 24.63
C GLY A 653 -6.89 -14.41 23.28
N ALA A 654 -7.21 -15.70 23.25
CA ALA A 654 -7.46 -16.43 22.02
C ALA A 654 -8.51 -17.54 22.21
N SER A 655 -9.22 -17.86 21.13
CA SER A 655 -9.82 -19.18 20.87
C SER A 655 -8.80 -20.08 20.16
N SER A 656 -9.20 -21.28 19.75
CA SER A 656 -8.38 -22.11 18.85
C SER A 656 -8.29 -21.56 17.40
N LYS A 657 -8.98 -20.46 17.07
CA LYS A 657 -9.08 -19.90 15.72
C LYS A 657 -8.53 -18.48 15.61
N VAL A 658 -8.76 -17.63 16.61
CA VAL A 658 -8.37 -16.20 16.58
C VAL A 658 -7.79 -15.78 17.91
N ALA A 659 -6.66 -15.09 17.88
CA ALA A 659 -6.06 -14.39 19.01
C ALA A 659 -6.27 -12.87 18.84
N THR A 660 -6.69 -12.20 19.93
CA THR A 660 -6.99 -10.77 19.91
C THR A 660 -6.32 -10.05 21.09
N VAL A 661 -5.76 -8.90 20.82
CA VAL A 661 -5.32 -7.90 21.80
C VAL A 661 -6.31 -6.73 21.78
N ALA A 662 -6.69 -6.25 22.96
CA ALA A 662 -7.33 -4.95 23.15
C ALA A 662 -6.61 -4.23 24.28
N ALA A 663 -6.05 -3.06 24.01
CA ALA A 663 -5.30 -2.28 25.00
C ALA A 663 -5.69 -0.80 24.99
N VAL A 664 -5.57 -0.17 26.15
CA VAL A 664 -5.59 1.28 26.33
C VAL A 664 -4.26 1.69 26.95
N VAL A 665 -3.59 2.63 26.31
CA VAL A 665 -2.19 2.98 26.61
C VAL A 665 -2.01 4.50 26.71
N SER A 666 -0.97 4.91 27.41
CA SER A 666 -0.48 6.28 27.37
C SER A 666 0.62 6.36 26.29
N VAL A 667 0.34 7.04 25.18
CA VAL A 667 1.31 7.22 24.10
C VAL A 667 2.50 8.01 24.61
N THR A 668 2.21 9.09 25.35
CA THR A 668 3.20 9.87 26.10
C THR A 668 2.70 10.11 27.52
N GLY A 669 3.63 10.34 28.45
CA GLY A 669 3.30 10.67 29.85
C GLY A 669 2.93 9.46 30.72
N GLU A 670 2.40 9.75 31.90
CA GLU A 670 2.18 8.78 32.99
C GLU A 670 0.73 8.86 33.55
N ALA A 671 -0.26 8.85 32.62
CA ALA A 671 -1.66 8.95 33.02
C ALA A 671 -2.12 7.71 33.81
N ARG A 672 -2.84 7.93 34.91
CA ARG A 672 -3.36 6.86 35.76
C ARG A 672 -4.78 6.51 35.32
N GLN A 673 -4.97 5.53 34.48
CA GLN A 673 -6.26 5.13 33.91
C GLN A 673 -7.34 4.80 34.93
N ARG A 674 -6.94 4.33 36.12
CA ARG A 674 -7.88 4.02 37.22
C ARG A 674 -8.62 5.25 37.77
N SER A 675 -8.06 6.43 37.63
CA SER A 675 -8.67 7.69 38.02
C SER A 675 -9.40 8.41 36.88
N ILE A 676 -9.44 7.82 35.69
CA ILE A 676 -10.03 8.39 34.49
C ILE A 676 -11.26 7.60 34.09
N SER A 677 -12.33 8.31 33.72
CA SER A 677 -13.55 7.71 33.15
C SER A 677 -13.85 8.31 31.82
N PHE A 678 -14.09 7.43 30.82
CA PHE A 678 -14.67 7.79 29.55
C PHE A 678 -16.20 7.82 29.64
N ALA A 679 -16.88 8.29 28.59
CA ALA A 679 -18.35 8.24 28.53
C ALA A 679 -18.89 6.80 28.67
N SER A 680 -18.13 5.80 28.22
CA SER A 680 -18.46 4.37 28.30
C SER A 680 -18.16 3.73 29.67
N GLY A 681 -17.53 4.45 30.61
CA GLY A 681 -17.11 3.94 31.91
C GLY A 681 -15.62 4.08 32.20
N PRO A 682 -15.11 3.47 33.28
CA PRO A 682 -13.71 3.61 33.66
C PRO A 682 -12.74 3.23 32.55
N ALA A 683 -11.69 4.07 32.31
CA ALA A 683 -10.71 3.85 31.27
C ALA A 683 -9.97 2.52 31.44
N ALA A 684 -9.56 2.19 32.67
CA ALA A 684 -8.84 0.95 32.95
C ALA A 684 -9.61 -0.34 32.66
N THR A 685 -10.95 -0.28 32.50
CA THR A 685 -11.81 -1.43 32.19
C THR A 685 -12.29 -1.43 30.75
N ALA A 686 -11.93 -0.43 29.92
CA ALA A 686 -12.34 -0.37 28.51
C ALA A 686 -11.92 -1.64 27.73
N ARG A 687 -10.74 -2.20 28.02
CA ARG A 687 -10.26 -3.49 27.50
C ARG A 687 -11.27 -4.62 27.64
N HIS A 688 -12.01 -4.68 28.75
CA HIS A 688 -13.03 -5.70 29.04
C HIS A 688 -14.37 -5.46 28.35
N ARG A 689 -14.55 -4.30 27.69
CA ARG A 689 -15.67 -3.99 26.82
C ARG A 689 -15.30 -4.18 25.36
N MET A 690 -14.07 -3.84 24.98
CA MET A 690 -13.60 -3.94 23.59
C MET A 690 -13.27 -5.36 23.16
N TRP A 691 -12.45 -6.07 23.96
CA TRP A 691 -12.00 -7.43 23.62
C TRP A 691 -13.16 -8.41 23.40
N PRO A 692 -14.19 -8.49 24.28
CA PRO A 692 -15.31 -9.41 24.08
C PRO A 692 -16.14 -9.08 22.83
N ALA A 693 -16.27 -7.80 22.48
CA ALA A 693 -17.03 -7.40 21.30
C ALA A 693 -16.43 -8.01 20.01
N VAL A 694 -15.11 -7.94 19.86
CA VAL A 694 -14.40 -8.51 18.71
C VAL A 694 -14.39 -10.03 18.76
N MET A 695 -14.09 -10.61 19.94
CA MET A 695 -14.05 -12.08 20.07
C MET A 695 -15.42 -12.72 19.90
N SER A 696 -16.50 -12.01 20.18
CA SER A 696 -17.85 -12.52 19.93
C SER A 696 -18.11 -12.67 18.41
N VAL A 697 -17.68 -11.71 17.60
CA VAL A 697 -17.76 -11.81 16.14
C VAL A 697 -16.82 -12.92 15.64
N ALA A 698 -15.59 -12.99 16.15
CA ALA A 698 -14.65 -14.04 15.82
C ALA A 698 -15.21 -15.44 16.12
N ASN A 699 -15.79 -15.64 17.31
CA ASN A 699 -16.38 -16.92 17.72
C ASN A 699 -17.62 -17.29 16.87
N ALA A 700 -18.44 -16.30 16.50
CA ALA A 700 -19.61 -16.54 15.66
C ALA A 700 -19.19 -16.95 14.22
N LYS A 701 -18.13 -16.36 13.69
CA LYS A 701 -17.66 -16.57 12.31
C LYS A 701 -16.78 -17.81 12.19
N TYR A 702 -15.79 -17.96 13.05
CA TYR A 702 -14.76 -19.01 12.97
C TYR A 702 -15.04 -20.19 13.88
N GLY A 703 -15.95 -20.06 14.84
CA GLY A 703 -16.17 -21.04 15.88
C GLY A 703 -14.99 -21.14 16.85
N GLY A 704 -14.79 -22.34 17.37
CA GLY A 704 -13.65 -22.70 18.22
C GLY A 704 -13.70 -24.19 18.54
N ASP A 705 -12.59 -24.87 18.27
CA ASP A 705 -12.42 -26.28 18.65
C ASP A 705 -11.96 -26.37 20.11
N GLU A 706 -11.84 -27.58 20.63
CA GLU A 706 -11.21 -27.79 21.94
C GLU A 706 -9.75 -27.30 21.90
N LEU A 707 -9.40 -26.55 22.90
CA LEU A 707 -8.02 -26.14 23.13
C LEU A 707 -7.19 -27.30 23.67
N PRO A 708 -5.85 -27.30 23.54
CA PRO A 708 -5.00 -28.37 24.08
C PRO A 708 -5.29 -28.65 25.54
N GLU A 709 -5.53 -29.93 25.86
CA GLU A 709 -5.76 -30.36 27.24
C GLU A 709 -4.46 -30.85 27.90
N LEU A 710 -4.35 -30.63 29.22
CA LEU A 710 -3.34 -31.27 30.04
C LEU A 710 -3.64 -32.78 30.03
N GLY A 711 -2.73 -33.54 29.40
CA GLY A 711 -2.72 -34.99 29.59
C GLY A 711 -2.50 -35.39 31.07
N PRO A 712 -2.72 -36.65 31.47
CA PRO A 712 -2.35 -37.12 32.79
C PRO A 712 -0.87 -36.74 33.05
N ALA A 713 -0.59 -36.22 34.25
CA ALA A 713 0.77 -35.74 34.59
C ALA A 713 1.80 -36.77 34.20
N PRO A 714 2.85 -36.42 33.42
CA PRO A 714 3.92 -37.35 33.13
C PRO A 714 4.51 -37.81 34.47
N VAL A 715 4.57 -39.11 34.66
CA VAL A 715 5.32 -39.71 35.79
C VAL A 715 6.80 -39.32 35.50
N ILE A 716 7.32 -38.37 36.25
CA ILE A 716 8.73 -38.05 36.20
C ILE A 716 9.45 -39.26 36.77
N VAL A 717 10.01 -40.09 35.90
CA VAL A 717 11.00 -41.11 36.34
C VAL A 717 12.25 -40.26 36.66
N PRO A 718 12.72 -40.26 37.90
CA PRO A 718 13.98 -39.58 38.24
C PRO A 718 15.06 -40.12 37.30
N ALA A 719 15.85 -39.24 36.71
CA ALA A 719 17.06 -39.63 36.00
C ALA A 719 17.89 -40.48 36.96
N THR A 720 18.02 -41.75 36.66
CA THR A 720 18.97 -42.59 37.35
C THR A 720 20.34 -42.00 37.09
N ASP A 721 20.97 -41.61 38.19
CA ASP A 721 22.35 -41.18 38.27
C ASP A 721 23.22 -42.22 37.54
N SER A 722 23.73 -41.88 36.37
CA SER A 722 24.69 -42.68 35.64
C SER A 722 26.03 -42.52 36.38
N GLY A 723 26.23 -43.41 37.32
CA GLY A 723 27.51 -43.54 38.03
C GLY A 723 28.71 -43.60 37.08
N ASN A 724 29.69 -42.89 37.47
CA ASN A 724 31.01 -42.73 36.94
C ASN A 724 31.68 -44.13 36.66
N PRO A 725 32.17 -44.43 35.49
CA PRO A 725 32.97 -45.60 35.26
C PRO A 725 34.46 -45.27 35.41
N ASP A 726 35.03 -45.37 36.61
CA ASP A 726 36.45 -45.53 36.81
C ASP A 726 36.68 -46.30 38.13
N ASP A 727 36.84 -47.61 38.04
CA ASP A 727 37.83 -48.32 38.80
C ASP A 727 38.12 -49.69 38.16
N SER A 728 39.31 -49.76 37.62
CA SER A 728 39.94 -50.97 37.09
C SER A 728 40.51 -51.82 38.25
N THR A 729 40.19 -53.10 38.32
CA THR A 729 41.21 -54.14 38.73
C THR A 729 40.80 -55.52 38.24
N ASP A 730 41.68 -56.05 37.46
CA ASP A 730 42.02 -57.42 37.14
C ASP A 730 41.41 -58.53 38.06
N ASN A 731 40.83 -59.56 37.49
CA ASN A 731 41.45 -60.90 37.60
C ASN A 731 40.84 -61.97 36.73
N SER A 732 41.69 -62.69 36.02
CA SER A 732 41.50 -63.88 35.22
C SER A 732 40.77 -65.03 35.91
N THR A 733 39.99 -65.82 35.15
CA THR A 733 40.31 -67.24 34.78
C THR A 733 39.22 -67.95 34.05
N ASN A 734 39.54 -68.46 32.89
CA ASN A 734 39.15 -69.75 32.25
C ASN A 734 37.81 -70.42 32.53
N ASN A 735 37.00 -70.73 31.60
CA ASN A 735 37.03 -72.03 30.86
C ASN A 735 35.72 -72.19 30.00
N SER A 736 35.99 -72.42 28.77
CA SER A 736 35.49 -73.42 27.83
C SER A 736 34.06 -73.94 27.84
N THR A 737 33.69 -74.11 26.63
CA THR A 737 32.91 -75.18 25.93
C THR A 737 31.43 -74.90 25.73
N ASP A 738 31.15 -74.78 24.53
CA ASP A 738 30.55 -75.67 23.52
C ASP A 738 29.03 -75.69 23.40
N ASP A 739 28.71 -75.52 22.17
CA ASP A 739 27.73 -76.23 21.35
C ASP A 739 26.25 -75.82 21.30
N SER A 740 25.98 -75.39 20.09
CA SER A 740 24.96 -75.93 19.15
C SER A 740 23.48 -75.53 19.32
N ASP A 741 23.04 -75.04 18.17
CA ASP A 741 21.79 -75.33 17.43
C ASP A 741 20.41 -75.10 18.11
N ASP A 742 19.66 -74.10 17.64
CA ASP A 742 18.69 -74.15 16.56
C ASP A 742 18.17 -72.76 16.23
#